data_36d9b4db9ae004a348d7cdba01cfd708
#
_entry.id   36d9b4db9ae004a348d7cdba01cfd708
#
_cell.length_a   1.000
_cell.length_b   1.000
_cell.length_c   1.000
_cell.angle_alpha   90.00
_cell.angle_beta   90.00
_cell.angle_gamma   90.00
#
_symmetry.space_group_name_H-M   'P 1'
#
loop_
_entity.id
_entity.type
_entity.pdbx_description
1 polymer ?
#
loop_
_entity_poly.entity_id
_entity_poly.type
_entity_poly.pdbx_seq_one_letter_code
_entity_poly.pdbx_strand_id
1 'polypeptide(L)'
;MKILIKKTLIAMLSVALMLPSVEALAQSQLSGKVIDAGGNPVAGAAVIVEGTSNGVSTDLDGSFTIRAAEGAPIVVSILGYQDARVKLKDGMTVKLMEDSTLLEETVVVGYGSVKKIDLTGSVGSVSNESLVRGGLADAVGAMQGTLPGVQIQRSNSKPGGEYNILIRGLNTISGSTSPLVVVDGVQGASLSSINPDDIERIDILKDASSTAIYGSRATNGVVLVTTKRGKAGDVKIDYSGYVGVRQYTNMPEMMSGDEYVQIAREAKRNKTTYKYAPDSEIFTASELKAIQDHNYFDWVDAISHPTAMTNHTLSASGGSEKATYSLSTGYYFEDGMVDPQEYSRYNVRAAIDVKPVDYLKFGVNMYGTYSLRNTGNSDLLQDAVRLRPTYHPTNLVTGEDEWAYSNGQYNALVTQQNETNRTKTYNMFGNAFLEILPFEGLSLKTTFSPNIRIAEIGQYRGRYTKVNKGTNDATSNYAKNSTTDWVWDNQVVYRKEIGVHRFDVSGIFSMAQNEYEALRGVGNGLSYNSLWYNLKGGAKENSATSGYSKYSLMSYMFRANYIYADKYYLSASVRYDGSSKLASGHKWGAFPSVALAWRVTQEDFMRNLSWVNNLKLRLSYGQTGNDNVSPYQTQGSISNVLYYTFGNSTNTAYVPNNLRNLDLGWERTSEVNVGVDFGFLKDRISGSVDYYNRLTSDLIMNKTIPSTTGYTSVKANVGSVRNSGVEVLLNTENIRTSDFSWVTLLNFAYNRNEIVDLQFKEDLSTYGESLKGMEGDYKNLWIIGQPIDINYSLMTVGIWQLDEAEEAAKYGCTPGQYKPFDLNKDGKITDEDRVINGKHTPDWTGGMTNTFRYKNFDLSFQMSFQSGAKTRNQFYVSYALEGNTQNFNNLKGDYWTPENPSNERHQPSNAGIYANYRSATWGNNENKATSSHRLSKTDFVKFNYASLGYTFDKRFLGKVKLSNLRVYATVQNPYIWCDRFCFNPEQMTTSINTTDFMTCNLIFGVNVGF
;
A
#
# COMPACT_ATOMS: atom_id res chain seq x y z
N MET A 1 -20.21 28.92 4.76
CA MET A 1 -20.33 27.63 4.04
C MET A 1 -21.73 27.34 3.48
N LYS A 2 -22.84 27.51 4.19
CA LYS A 2 -24.23 27.28 3.65
C LYS A 2 -24.66 28.19 2.47
N ILE A 3 -24.02 29.32 2.26
CA ILE A 3 -24.37 30.27 1.18
C ILE A 3 -23.63 29.95 -0.15
N LEU A 4 -22.44 29.33 -0.08
CA LEU A 4 -21.66 28.99 -1.26
C LEU A 4 -22.21 27.76 -2.00
N ILE A 5 -22.73 26.77 -1.26
CA ILE A 5 -23.30 25.52 -1.83
C ILE A 5 -24.58 25.81 -2.64
N LYS A 6 -25.39 26.77 -2.20
CA LYS A 6 -26.62 27.13 -2.89
C LYS A 6 -26.40 27.86 -4.23
N LYS A 7 -25.31 28.58 -4.37
CA LYS A 7 -24.96 29.29 -5.63
C LYS A 7 -24.32 28.39 -6.68
N THR A 8 -23.62 27.35 -6.26
CA THR A 8 -22.97 26.39 -7.19
C THR A 8 -23.98 25.41 -7.79
N LEU A 9 -25.02 25.00 -7.04
CA LEU A 9 -26.05 24.10 -7.55
C LEU A 9 -26.95 24.76 -8.61
N ILE A 10 -27.19 26.08 -8.53
CA ILE A 10 -28.04 26.79 -9.47
C ILE A 10 -27.31 27.08 -10.79
N ALA A 11 -25.97 27.22 -10.76
CA ALA A 11 -25.18 27.45 -11.97
C ALA A 11 -25.01 26.18 -12.84
N MET A 12 -25.13 25.00 -12.27
CA MET A 12 -25.05 23.71 -13.01
C MET A 12 -26.36 23.28 -13.66
N LEU A 13 -27.50 23.82 -13.23
CA LEU A 13 -28.82 23.45 -13.79
C LEU A 13 -29.21 24.26 -15.02
N SER A 14 -28.49 25.35 -15.35
CA SER A 14 -28.89 26.31 -16.42
C SER A 14 -28.27 26.01 -17.80
N VAL A 15 -27.44 24.97 -17.94
CA VAL A 15 -26.75 24.66 -19.23
C VAL A 15 -27.44 23.53 -20.03
N ALA A 16 -28.50 22.91 -19.52
CA ALA A 16 -29.09 21.66 -20.06
C ALA A 16 -30.31 21.85 -20.97
N LEU A 17 -30.62 23.05 -21.46
CA LEU A 17 -31.80 23.30 -22.29
C LEU A 17 -31.49 24.05 -23.54
N MET A 18 -31.03 23.37 -24.61
CA MET A 18 -31.20 23.72 -26.03
C MET A 18 -30.73 22.60 -26.97
N LEU A 19 -31.67 21.90 -27.59
CA LEU A 19 -31.42 21.08 -28.80
C LEU A 19 -32.66 21.04 -29.69
N PRO A 20 -32.49 21.07 -31.04
CA PRO A 20 -33.59 21.07 -31.99
C PRO A 20 -34.03 19.67 -32.43
N SER A 21 -35.25 19.59 -32.88
CA SER A 21 -35.98 18.41 -33.39
C SER A 21 -35.50 17.93 -34.78
N VAL A 22 -35.50 16.61 -34.99
CA VAL A 22 -35.24 15.95 -36.29
C VAL A 22 -36.43 15.04 -36.66
N GLU A 23 -36.71 15.04 -37.95
CA GLU A 23 -37.87 14.51 -38.69
C GLU A 23 -37.96 12.97 -38.74
N ALA A 24 -39.17 12.46 -38.88
CA ALA A 24 -39.51 11.03 -38.96
C ALA A 24 -39.45 10.51 -40.40
N LEU A 25 -38.65 9.46 -40.63
CA LEU A 25 -38.66 8.64 -41.86
C LEU A 25 -39.49 7.36 -41.66
N ALA A 26 -40.13 6.90 -42.69
CA ALA A 26 -41.04 5.75 -42.72
C ALA A 26 -40.33 4.42 -42.32
N GLN A 27 -40.83 3.78 -41.26
CA GLN A 27 -40.31 2.52 -40.77
C GLN A 27 -41.09 1.35 -41.36
N SER A 28 -40.40 0.36 -41.97
CA SER A 28 -40.91 -0.93 -42.33
C SER A 28 -40.69 -1.99 -41.23
N GLN A 29 -41.50 -3.01 -41.20
CA GLN A 29 -41.34 -4.12 -40.26
C GLN A 29 -40.42 -5.15 -40.94
N LEU A 30 -39.21 -5.35 -40.35
CA LEU A 30 -38.17 -6.24 -40.87
C LEU A 30 -37.89 -7.38 -39.89
N SER A 31 -37.61 -8.56 -40.39
CA SER A 31 -37.36 -9.77 -39.60
C SER A 31 -35.92 -10.25 -39.77
N GLY A 32 -35.44 -11.05 -38.81
CA GLY A 32 -34.13 -11.68 -38.89
C GLY A 32 -33.95 -12.77 -37.84
N LYS A 33 -32.79 -13.41 -37.87
CA LYS A 33 -32.46 -14.52 -36.95
C LYS A 33 -31.07 -14.31 -36.39
N VAL A 34 -30.88 -14.55 -35.08
CA VAL A 34 -29.58 -14.53 -34.42
C VAL A 34 -29.15 -15.94 -34.04
N ILE A 35 -27.92 -16.30 -34.45
CA ILE A 35 -27.35 -17.64 -34.21
C ILE A 35 -25.95 -17.49 -33.58
N ASP A 36 -25.48 -18.52 -32.88
CA ASP A 36 -24.12 -18.61 -32.38
C ASP A 36 -23.12 -19.09 -33.48
N ALA A 37 -21.84 -19.20 -33.08
CA ALA A 37 -20.78 -19.69 -33.97
C ALA A 37 -21.02 -21.15 -34.45
N GLY A 38 -21.73 -21.96 -33.68
CA GLY A 38 -22.13 -23.34 -33.98
C GLY A 38 -23.42 -23.45 -34.84
N GLY A 39 -24.11 -22.34 -35.11
CA GLY A 39 -25.37 -22.31 -35.86
C GLY A 39 -26.63 -22.53 -34.99
N ASN A 40 -26.50 -22.58 -33.67
CA ASN A 40 -27.65 -22.69 -32.76
C ASN A 40 -28.35 -21.34 -32.58
N PRO A 41 -29.68 -21.32 -32.40
CA PRO A 41 -30.42 -20.10 -32.20
C PRO A 41 -30.04 -19.46 -30.84
N VAL A 42 -29.87 -18.12 -30.80
CA VAL A 42 -29.58 -17.36 -29.60
C VAL A 42 -30.84 -16.62 -29.14
N ALA A 43 -31.49 -17.17 -28.11
CA ALA A 43 -32.70 -16.61 -27.54
C ALA A 43 -32.38 -15.45 -26.58
N GLY A 44 -33.21 -14.40 -26.53
CA GLY A 44 -33.03 -13.28 -25.62
C GLY A 44 -31.98 -12.25 -26.02
N ALA A 45 -31.37 -12.37 -27.21
CA ALA A 45 -30.45 -11.37 -27.71
C ALA A 45 -31.17 -10.03 -27.96
N ALA A 46 -30.65 -8.92 -27.46
CA ALA A 46 -31.18 -7.59 -27.72
C ALA A 46 -30.74 -7.13 -29.11
N VAL A 47 -31.66 -6.79 -29.97
CA VAL A 47 -31.47 -6.22 -31.30
C VAL A 47 -31.92 -4.76 -31.25
N ILE A 48 -31.00 -3.81 -31.29
CA ILE A 48 -31.26 -2.39 -31.08
C ILE A 48 -30.78 -1.59 -32.30
N VAL A 49 -31.62 -0.70 -32.81
CA VAL A 49 -31.19 0.25 -33.87
C VAL A 49 -30.26 1.26 -33.24
N GLU A 50 -29.02 1.32 -33.74
CA GLU A 50 -27.95 2.12 -33.17
C GLU A 50 -28.32 3.62 -33.11
N GLY A 51 -28.08 4.22 -31.95
CA GLY A 51 -28.45 5.63 -31.68
C GLY A 51 -29.94 5.89 -31.37
N THR A 52 -30.75 4.84 -31.23
CA THR A 52 -32.19 4.97 -30.91
C THR A 52 -32.58 4.06 -29.74
N SER A 53 -33.75 4.31 -29.14
CA SER A 53 -34.37 3.42 -28.14
C SER A 53 -35.22 2.30 -28.77
N ASN A 54 -35.17 2.14 -30.07
CA ASN A 54 -35.93 1.12 -30.79
C ASN A 54 -35.17 -0.22 -30.76
N GLY A 55 -35.68 -1.18 -29.99
CA GLY A 55 -35.07 -2.49 -29.85
C GLY A 55 -36.08 -3.57 -29.51
N VAL A 56 -35.72 -4.82 -29.86
CA VAL A 56 -36.50 -6.02 -29.58
C VAL A 56 -35.54 -7.10 -29.06
N SER A 57 -36.08 -8.12 -28.38
CA SER A 57 -35.33 -9.32 -28.00
C SER A 57 -35.68 -10.46 -28.94
N THR A 58 -34.69 -11.34 -29.24
CA THR A 58 -34.95 -12.55 -29.99
C THR A 58 -35.78 -13.54 -29.17
N ASP A 59 -36.67 -14.27 -29.85
CA ASP A 59 -37.45 -15.38 -29.30
C ASP A 59 -36.61 -16.65 -29.06
N LEU A 60 -37.27 -17.76 -28.65
CA LEU A 60 -36.63 -19.03 -28.36
C LEU A 60 -35.94 -19.66 -29.59
N ASP A 61 -36.39 -19.33 -30.77
CA ASP A 61 -35.82 -19.78 -32.05
C ASP A 61 -34.74 -18.82 -32.59
N GLY A 62 -34.37 -17.82 -31.80
CA GLY A 62 -33.43 -16.78 -32.16
C GLY A 62 -33.96 -15.76 -33.17
N SER A 63 -35.25 -15.75 -33.49
CA SER A 63 -35.87 -14.87 -34.47
C SER A 63 -36.24 -13.52 -33.84
N PHE A 64 -36.18 -12.44 -34.59
CA PHE A 64 -36.62 -11.12 -34.17
C PHE A 64 -37.37 -10.43 -35.29
N THR A 65 -38.22 -9.48 -34.89
CA THR A 65 -38.93 -8.57 -35.78
C THR A 65 -38.87 -7.15 -35.25
N ILE A 66 -38.31 -6.23 -36.03
CA ILE A 66 -38.08 -4.85 -35.60
C ILE A 66 -38.61 -3.87 -36.62
N ARG A 67 -39.18 -2.74 -36.18
CA ARG A 67 -39.64 -1.66 -37.05
C ARG A 67 -38.52 -0.65 -37.23
N ALA A 68 -37.87 -0.68 -38.40
CA ALA A 68 -36.81 0.25 -38.74
C ALA A 68 -36.68 0.42 -40.24
N ALA A 69 -35.87 1.38 -40.68
CA ALA A 69 -35.55 1.55 -42.09
C ALA A 69 -34.61 0.41 -42.54
N GLU A 70 -34.78 -0.13 -43.71
CA GLU A 70 -33.84 -1.09 -44.31
C GLU A 70 -32.48 -0.42 -44.50
N GLY A 71 -31.42 -1.10 -44.09
CA GLY A 71 -30.04 -0.53 -44.04
C GLY A 71 -29.69 0.19 -42.79
N ALA A 72 -30.62 0.37 -41.83
CA ALA A 72 -30.29 0.97 -40.54
C ALA A 72 -29.24 0.15 -39.78
N PRO A 73 -28.25 0.77 -39.15
CA PRO A 73 -27.28 0.07 -38.34
C PRO A 73 -27.96 -0.47 -37.10
N ILE A 74 -27.79 -1.77 -36.83
CA ILE A 74 -28.29 -2.43 -35.61
C ILE A 74 -27.13 -3.02 -34.82
N VAL A 75 -27.25 -2.99 -33.50
CA VAL A 75 -26.37 -3.71 -32.56
C VAL A 75 -27.15 -4.87 -32.00
N VAL A 76 -26.59 -6.08 -32.16
CA VAL A 76 -27.12 -7.31 -31.57
C VAL A 76 -26.21 -7.70 -30.43
N SER A 77 -26.73 -7.73 -29.19
CA SER A 77 -25.98 -8.01 -28.00
C SER A 77 -26.69 -8.97 -27.05
N ILE A 78 -25.93 -9.84 -26.40
CA ILE A 78 -26.39 -10.72 -25.32
C ILE A 78 -25.19 -11.07 -24.43
N LEU A 79 -25.43 -11.25 -23.16
CA LEU A 79 -24.39 -11.61 -22.19
C LEU A 79 -23.70 -12.91 -22.61
N GLY A 80 -22.37 -12.88 -22.76
CA GLY A 80 -21.54 -14.01 -23.18
C GLY A 80 -21.24 -14.09 -24.67
N TYR A 81 -21.63 -13.07 -25.43
CA TYR A 81 -21.31 -12.93 -26.85
C TYR A 81 -20.78 -11.52 -27.16
N GLN A 82 -19.94 -11.42 -28.18
CA GLN A 82 -19.48 -10.12 -28.69
C GLN A 82 -20.63 -9.39 -29.39
N ASP A 83 -20.75 -8.10 -29.17
CA ASP A 83 -21.73 -7.27 -29.87
C ASP A 83 -21.50 -7.29 -31.38
N ALA A 84 -22.52 -7.72 -32.14
CA ALA A 84 -22.49 -7.66 -33.60
C ALA A 84 -23.14 -6.36 -34.10
N ARG A 85 -22.41 -5.54 -34.84
CA ARG A 85 -22.90 -4.36 -35.52
C ARG A 85 -23.08 -4.65 -36.98
N VAL A 86 -24.31 -4.65 -37.44
CA VAL A 86 -24.66 -4.99 -38.82
C VAL A 86 -25.74 -4.05 -39.34
N LYS A 87 -25.86 -3.95 -40.69
CA LYS A 87 -26.94 -3.20 -41.34
C LYS A 87 -28.17 -4.10 -41.46
N LEU A 88 -29.30 -3.61 -40.98
CA LEU A 88 -30.56 -4.36 -40.97
C LEU A 88 -31.05 -4.63 -42.41
N LYS A 89 -31.33 -5.91 -42.70
CA LYS A 89 -31.98 -6.35 -43.92
C LYS A 89 -33.05 -7.37 -43.58
N ASP A 90 -34.13 -7.41 -44.33
CA ASP A 90 -35.18 -8.38 -44.09
C ASP A 90 -34.67 -9.81 -44.35
N GLY A 91 -35.06 -10.75 -43.43
CA GLY A 91 -34.65 -12.15 -43.49
C GLY A 91 -33.16 -12.40 -43.17
N MET A 92 -32.44 -11.43 -42.61
CA MET A 92 -31.00 -11.56 -42.29
C MET A 92 -30.74 -12.56 -41.17
N THR A 93 -29.56 -13.17 -41.20
CA THR A 93 -29.04 -13.96 -40.10
C THR A 93 -27.82 -13.26 -39.52
N VAL A 94 -27.87 -12.96 -38.24
CA VAL A 94 -26.73 -12.36 -37.47
C VAL A 94 -26.05 -13.49 -36.72
N LYS A 95 -24.73 -13.63 -36.93
CA LYS A 95 -23.93 -14.61 -36.22
C LYS A 95 -23.20 -13.91 -35.09
N LEU A 96 -23.47 -14.34 -33.85
CA LEU A 96 -22.74 -13.87 -32.66
C LEU A 96 -21.57 -14.78 -32.35
N MET A 97 -20.42 -14.20 -32.06
CA MET A 97 -19.25 -14.92 -31.59
C MET A 97 -19.28 -14.95 -30.04
N GLU A 98 -18.97 -16.09 -29.46
CA GLU A 98 -18.84 -16.18 -28.00
C GLU A 98 -17.79 -15.17 -27.50
N ASP A 99 -18.11 -14.42 -26.46
CA ASP A 99 -17.19 -13.45 -25.85
C ASP A 99 -16.19 -14.20 -24.98
N SER A 100 -15.06 -14.54 -25.57
CA SER A 100 -13.93 -15.12 -24.85
C SER A 100 -13.04 -14.00 -24.28
N THR A 101 -13.58 -13.16 -23.42
CA THR A 101 -12.91 -12.00 -22.81
C THR A 101 -11.55 -12.33 -22.17
N LEU A 102 -11.33 -13.57 -21.76
CA LEU A 102 -10.03 -14.05 -21.26
C LEU A 102 -8.95 -14.20 -22.35
N LEU A 103 -9.32 -14.36 -23.62
CA LEU A 103 -8.37 -14.58 -24.73
C LEU A 103 -7.89 -13.28 -25.39
N GLU A 104 -8.62 -12.16 -25.21
CA GLU A 104 -8.27 -10.86 -25.80
C GLU A 104 -7.69 -9.86 -24.79
N GLU A 105 -7.62 -10.22 -23.51
CA GLU A 105 -7.03 -9.34 -22.50
C GLU A 105 -5.57 -9.05 -22.86
N THR A 106 -5.29 -7.77 -23.15
CA THR A 106 -3.96 -7.28 -23.49
C THR A 106 -3.29 -6.76 -22.23
N VAL A 107 -2.09 -7.17 -21.92
CA VAL A 107 -1.29 -6.71 -20.77
C VAL A 107 -0.19 -5.78 -21.26
N VAL A 108 0.02 -4.64 -20.62
CA VAL A 108 1.18 -3.78 -20.88
C VAL A 108 2.39 -4.43 -20.21
N VAL A 109 3.40 -4.78 -20.98
CA VAL A 109 4.66 -5.30 -20.46
C VAL A 109 5.78 -4.40 -20.97
N GLY A 110 6.23 -3.52 -20.09
CA GLY A 110 7.30 -2.59 -20.40
C GLY A 110 6.91 -1.59 -21.51
N TYR A 111 7.56 -1.68 -22.62
CA TYR A 111 7.41 -0.74 -23.74
C TYR A 111 6.42 -1.21 -24.82
N GLY A 112 5.59 -2.21 -24.53
CA GLY A 112 4.59 -2.71 -25.46
C GLY A 112 3.41 -3.40 -24.76
N SER A 113 2.31 -3.56 -25.48
CA SER A 113 1.18 -4.37 -25.05
C SER A 113 1.22 -5.75 -25.74
N VAL A 114 1.02 -6.80 -24.93
CA VAL A 114 1.04 -8.20 -25.38
C VAL A 114 -0.27 -8.84 -24.95
N LYS A 115 -0.82 -9.76 -25.74
CA LYS A 115 -1.99 -10.52 -25.29
C LYS A 115 -1.61 -11.33 -24.04
N LYS A 116 -2.48 -11.37 -23.03
CA LYS A 116 -2.26 -12.11 -21.77
C LYS A 116 -1.86 -13.55 -22.02
N ILE A 117 -2.43 -14.15 -23.04
CA ILE A 117 -2.14 -15.53 -23.43
C ILE A 117 -0.71 -15.70 -23.96
N ASP A 118 -0.09 -14.66 -24.51
CA ASP A 118 1.27 -14.68 -25.06
C ASP A 118 2.35 -14.40 -24.00
N LEU A 119 1.96 -14.03 -22.77
CA LEU A 119 2.90 -13.75 -21.69
C LEU A 119 3.69 -15.01 -21.30
N THR A 120 4.99 -14.88 -21.15
CA THR A 120 5.89 -15.95 -20.68
C THR A 120 6.26 -15.81 -19.20
N GLY A 121 6.07 -14.63 -18.61
CA GLY A 121 6.37 -14.32 -17.21
C GLY A 121 5.14 -14.31 -16.30
N SER A 122 5.37 -14.19 -14.97
CA SER A 122 4.32 -14.08 -13.95
C SER A 122 3.85 -12.64 -13.82
N VAL A 123 2.62 -12.36 -14.26
CA VAL A 123 2.01 -11.02 -14.20
C VAL A 123 0.62 -11.13 -13.57
N GLY A 124 0.38 -10.34 -12.53
CA GLY A 124 -0.94 -10.17 -11.92
C GLY A 124 -1.62 -8.91 -12.43
N SER A 125 -2.90 -8.97 -12.78
CA SER A 125 -3.65 -7.81 -13.30
C SER A 125 -4.89 -7.54 -12.45
N VAL A 126 -5.17 -6.26 -12.19
CA VAL A 126 -6.39 -5.77 -11.53
C VAL A 126 -7.05 -4.75 -12.42
N SER A 127 -8.32 -4.99 -12.79
CA SER A 127 -9.09 -4.11 -13.66
C SER A 127 -9.66 -2.91 -12.90
N ASN A 128 -10.03 -1.84 -13.63
CA ASN A 128 -10.73 -0.68 -13.07
C ASN A 128 -11.98 -1.07 -12.29
N GLU A 129 -12.79 -1.99 -12.81
CA GLU A 129 -14.02 -2.45 -12.14
C GLU A 129 -13.72 -2.99 -10.72
N SER A 130 -12.64 -3.75 -10.57
CA SER A 130 -12.21 -4.27 -9.26
C SER A 130 -11.70 -3.16 -8.34
N LEU A 131 -10.99 -2.16 -8.89
CA LEU A 131 -10.44 -1.04 -8.12
C LEU A 131 -11.53 -0.12 -7.54
N VAL A 132 -12.55 0.20 -8.34
CA VAL A 132 -13.59 1.17 -7.92
C VAL A 132 -14.74 0.55 -7.12
N ARG A 133 -14.92 -0.79 -7.16
CA ARG A 133 -16.01 -1.48 -6.44
C ARG A 133 -16.00 -1.24 -4.94
N GLY A 134 -14.83 -1.20 -4.34
CA GLY A 134 -14.66 -0.94 -2.91
C GLY A 134 -14.91 0.51 -2.49
N GLY A 135 -15.11 1.45 -3.43
CA GLY A 135 -15.26 2.88 -3.13
C GLY A 135 -13.99 3.51 -2.52
N LEU A 136 -12.82 2.89 -2.70
CA LEU A 136 -11.57 3.39 -2.14
C LEU A 136 -11.04 4.55 -2.98
N ALA A 137 -10.62 5.62 -2.31
CA ALA A 137 -10.02 6.80 -2.94
C ALA A 137 -8.57 6.60 -3.35
N ASP A 138 -7.98 5.48 -2.95
CA ASP A 138 -6.60 5.11 -3.24
C ASP A 138 -6.55 3.77 -3.99
N ALA A 139 -5.89 3.79 -5.14
CA ALA A 139 -5.75 2.61 -5.99
C ALA A 139 -4.94 1.48 -5.33
N VAL A 140 -3.99 1.84 -4.44
CA VAL A 140 -3.17 0.84 -3.74
C VAL A 140 -4.01 0.06 -2.74
N GLY A 141 -4.81 0.77 -1.93
CA GLY A 141 -5.74 0.13 -0.98
C GLY A 141 -6.73 -0.80 -1.69
N ALA A 142 -7.19 -0.43 -2.88
CA ALA A 142 -8.12 -1.23 -3.68
C ALA A 142 -7.52 -2.56 -4.19
N MET A 143 -6.18 -2.65 -4.28
CA MET A 143 -5.48 -3.89 -4.67
C MET A 143 -5.26 -4.86 -3.50
N GLN A 144 -5.48 -4.45 -2.25
CA GLN A 144 -5.22 -5.29 -1.08
C GLN A 144 -6.03 -6.60 -1.15
N GLY A 145 -5.35 -7.74 -0.97
CA GLY A 145 -5.99 -9.06 -1.00
C GLY A 145 -6.51 -9.50 -2.39
N THR A 146 -6.11 -8.85 -3.49
CA THR A 146 -6.56 -9.23 -4.85
C THR A 146 -5.57 -10.11 -5.59
N LEU A 147 -4.28 -10.01 -5.30
CA LEU A 147 -3.21 -10.71 -6.03
C LEU A 147 -2.31 -11.53 -5.10
N PRO A 148 -1.94 -12.77 -5.48
CA PRO A 148 -1.04 -13.59 -4.68
C PRO A 148 0.38 -13.04 -4.70
N GLY A 149 1.09 -13.14 -3.56
CA GLY A 149 2.47 -12.68 -3.40
C GLY A 149 2.64 -11.16 -3.36
N VAL A 150 1.54 -10.39 -3.30
CA VAL A 150 1.53 -8.93 -3.17
C VAL A 150 0.93 -8.56 -1.82
N GLN A 151 1.76 -8.06 -0.92
CA GLN A 151 1.33 -7.57 0.38
C GLN A 151 1.15 -6.06 0.29
N ILE A 152 -0.02 -5.58 0.69
CA ILE A 152 -0.35 -4.16 0.70
C ILE A 152 -0.85 -3.82 2.09
N GLN A 153 -0.20 -2.86 2.73
CA GLN A 153 -0.54 -2.46 4.07
C GLN A 153 -0.54 -0.95 4.19
N ARG A 154 -1.52 -0.42 4.88
CA ARG A 154 -1.61 1.01 5.15
C ARG A 154 -0.60 1.39 6.23
N SER A 155 0.25 2.37 5.97
CA SER A 155 1.28 2.81 6.93
C SER A 155 0.67 3.45 8.19
N ASN A 156 -0.49 4.10 8.05
CA ASN A 156 -1.28 4.67 9.16
C ASN A 156 -2.72 4.94 8.70
N SER A 157 -3.64 5.10 9.64
CA SER A 157 -5.06 5.37 9.40
C SER A 157 -5.42 6.85 9.32
N LYS A 158 -4.42 7.76 9.40
CA LYS A 158 -4.63 9.21 9.29
C LYS A 158 -5.04 9.62 7.87
N PRO A 159 -5.71 10.77 7.69
CA PRO A 159 -6.09 11.28 6.38
C PRO A 159 -4.90 11.35 5.42
N GLY A 160 -5.10 10.84 4.18
CA GLY A 160 -4.04 10.78 3.17
C GLY A 160 -2.88 9.84 3.54
N GLY A 161 -3.11 8.83 4.40
CA GLY A 161 -2.08 7.84 4.77
C GLY A 161 -1.59 7.05 3.56
N GLU A 162 -0.29 6.80 3.51
CA GLU A 162 0.35 6.06 2.43
C GLU A 162 0.24 4.54 2.65
N TYR A 163 0.44 3.78 1.58
CA TYR A 163 0.50 2.32 1.60
C TYR A 163 1.90 1.83 1.29
N ASN A 164 2.31 0.78 1.97
CA ASN A 164 3.50 0.01 1.66
C ASN A 164 3.12 -1.18 0.79
N ILE A 165 3.90 -1.43 -0.25
CA ILE A 165 3.74 -2.57 -1.15
C ILE A 165 4.99 -3.43 -1.05
N LEU A 166 4.83 -4.72 -0.80
CA LEU A 166 5.90 -5.70 -0.79
C LEU A 166 5.54 -6.86 -1.73
N ILE A 167 6.46 -7.24 -2.63
CA ILE A 167 6.26 -8.30 -3.60
C ILE A 167 7.28 -9.42 -3.36
N ARG A 168 6.79 -10.65 -3.10
CA ARG A 168 7.62 -11.86 -2.88
C ARG A 168 8.63 -11.75 -1.74
N GLY A 169 8.27 -11.02 -0.67
CA GLY A 169 9.08 -10.92 0.55
C GLY A 169 10.25 -9.93 0.49
N LEU A 170 11.01 -9.89 1.58
CA LEU A 170 12.15 -9.00 1.75
C LEU A 170 13.38 -9.58 1.03
N ASN A 171 13.97 -8.86 0.09
CA ASN A 171 15.11 -9.31 -0.71
C ASN A 171 16.41 -8.56 -0.45
N THR A 172 16.38 -7.56 0.42
CA THR A 172 17.58 -6.83 0.87
C THR A 172 17.49 -6.55 2.37
N ILE A 173 18.63 -6.43 3.02
CA ILE A 173 18.71 -6.23 4.48
C ILE A 173 18.71 -4.73 4.82
N SER A 174 19.39 -3.91 4.04
CA SER A 174 19.61 -2.48 4.36
C SER A 174 18.92 -1.52 3.40
N GLY A 175 18.27 -2.03 2.36
CA GLY A 175 17.77 -1.22 1.28
C GLY A 175 16.26 -1.07 1.25
N SER A 176 15.75 -0.26 0.31
CA SER A 176 14.33 -0.16 0.04
C SER A 176 13.81 -1.45 -0.59
N THR A 177 12.68 -1.95 -0.10
CA THR A 177 11.98 -3.12 -0.62
C THR A 177 10.73 -2.76 -1.44
N SER A 178 10.48 -1.44 -1.62
CA SER A 178 9.33 -0.95 -2.39
C SER A 178 9.49 -1.25 -3.88
N PRO A 179 8.41 -1.68 -4.58
CA PRO A 179 8.45 -1.89 -6.02
C PRO A 179 8.56 -0.57 -6.80
N LEU A 180 9.03 -0.65 -8.03
CA LEU A 180 9.00 0.47 -8.95
C LEU A 180 7.57 0.72 -9.43
N VAL A 181 7.06 1.92 -9.24
CA VAL A 181 5.78 2.35 -9.81
C VAL A 181 6.02 3.01 -11.16
N VAL A 182 5.26 2.58 -12.18
CA VAL A 182 5.30 3.14 -13.53
C VAL A 182 3.88 3.48 -13.98
N VAL A 183 3.62 4.75 -14.28
CA VAL A 183 2.30 5.23 -14.71
C VAL A 183 2.41 5.69 -16.16
N ASP A 184 1.77 4.98 -17.09
CA ASP A 184 1.84 5.23 -18.52
C ASP A 184 3.28 5.42 -19.06
N GLY A 185 4.26 4.73 -18.46
CA GLY A 185 5.68 4.84 -18.79
C GLY A 185 6.48 5.81 -17.91
N VAL A 186 5.84 6.64 -17.08
CA VAL A 186 6.51 7.53 -16.13
C VAL A 186 6.99 6.73 -14.93
N GLN A 187 8.29 6.57 -14.76
CA GLN A 187 8.88 5.81 -13.65
C GLN A 187 8.97 6.65 -12.38
N GLY A 188 8.67 6.04 -11.22
CA GLY A 188 8.75 6.69 -9.91
C GLY A 188 7.59 7.64 -9.58
N ALA A 189 6.50 7.60 -10.35
CA ALA A 189 5.28 8.34 -10.03
C ALA A 189 4.63 7.81 -8.73
N SER A 190 3.96 8.70 -7.98
CA SER A 190 3.26 8.33 -6.74
C SER A 190 1.88 7.78 -7.03
N LEU A 191 1.59 6.54 -6.63
CA LEU A 191 0.25 5.94 -6.76
C LEU A 191 -0.83 6.70 -5.98
N SER A 192 -0.51 7.25 -4.82
CA SER A 192 -1.45 8.02 -4.00
C SER A 192 -1.89 9.34 -4.64
N SER A 193 -1.15 9.82 -5.65
CA SER A 193 -1.51 11.02 -6.40
C SER A 193 -2.51 10.77 -7.54
N ILE A 194 -2.78 9.50 -7.90
CA ILE A 194 -3.64 9.14 -9.01
C ILE A 194 -5.06 8.89 -8.50
N ASN A 195 -6.04 9.35 -9.25
CA ASN A 195 -7.44 9.02 -8.99
C ASN A 195 -7.73 7.60 -9.52
N PRO A 196 -8.28 6.67 -8.71
CA PRO A 196 -8.66 5.33 -9.17
C PRO A 196 -9.60 5.32 -10.38
N ASP A 197 -10.48 6.33 -10.50
CA ASP A 197 -11.39 6.45 -11.64
C ASP A 197 -10.67 6.70 -12.97
N ASP A 198 -9.45 7.24 -12.95
CA ASP A 198 -8.60 7.47 -14.14
C ASP A 198 -7.84 6.21 -14.57
N ILE A 199 -7.78 5.19 -13.74
CA ILE A 199 -7.02 3.97 -14.00
C ILE A 199 -7.87 3.01 -14.87
N GLU A 200 -7.32 2.49 -15.94
CA GLU A 200 -7.93 1.40 -16.72
C GLU A 200 -7.62 0.06 -16.07
N ARG A 201 -6.35 -0.14 -15.66
CA ARG A 201 -5.90 -1.34 -14.94
C ARG A 201 -4.53 -1.14 -14.29
N ILE A 202 -4.20 -2.04 -13.38
CA ILE A 202 -2.90 -2.16 -12.76
C ILE A 202 -2.35 -3.57 -13.02
N ASP A 203 -1.14 -3.64 -13.59
CA ASP A 203 -0.42 -4.88 -13.82
C ASP A 203 0.79 -4.95 -12.90
N ILE A 204 1.00 -6.07 -12.20
CA ILE A 204 2.12 -6.27 -11.30
C ILE A 204 3.05 -7.32 -11.90
N LEU A 205 4.26 -6.87 -12.25
CA LEU A 205 5.33 -7.73 -12.74
C LEU A 205 6.10 -8.27 -11.53
N LYS A 206 6.10 -9.59 -11.35
CA LYS A 206 6.62 -10.22 -10.14
C LYS A 206 7.93 -10.98 -10.38
N ASP A 207 8.13 -11.57 -11.56
CA ASP A 207 9.31 -12.35 -11.87
C ASP A 207 10.41 -11.55 -12.60
N ALA A 208 11.64 -12.02 -12.52
CA ALA A 208 12.80 -11.32 -13.09
C ALA A 208 12.75 -11.20 -14.62
N SER A 209 12.06 -12.10 -15.34
CA SER A 209 11.96 -12.01 -16.80
C SER A 209 11.01 -10.91 -17.26
N SER A 210 9.91 -10.68 -16.54
CA SER A 210 8.97 -9.59 -16.82
C SER A 210 9.50 -8.24 -16.33
N THR A 211 10.25 -8.21 -15.22
CA THR A 211 10.81 -6.97 -14.64
C THR A 211 12.12 -6.53 -15.30
N ALA A 212 12.83 -7.42 -16.01
CA ALA A 212 14.11 -7.11 -16.69
C ALA A 212 14.04 -5.89 -17.62
N ILE A 213 12.87 -5.60 -18.19
CA ILE A 213 12.63 -4.44 -19.04
C ILE A 213 12.90 -3.11 -18.31
N TYR A 214 12.59 -3.06 -17.01
CA TYR A 214 12.81 -1.87 -16.17
C TYR A 214 14.16 -1.89 -15.43
N GLY A 215 14.93 -2.97 -15.57
CA GLY A 215 16.31 -3.13 -15.13
C GLY A 215 16.51 -3.02 -13.63
N SER A 216 17.58 -2.32 -13.27
CA SER A 216 18.05 -2.20 -11.89
C SER A 216 17.09 -1.55 -10.89
N ARG A 217 16.05 -0.86 -11.35
CA ARG A 217 15.02 -0.28 -10.49
C ARG A 217 13.90 -1.25 -10.14
N ALA A 218 13.85 -2.41 -10.79
CA ALA A 218 12.73 -3.34 -10.77
C ALA A 218 12.96 -4.62 -9.96
N THR A 219 14.05 -4.69 -9.20
CA THR A 219 14.40 -5.87 -8.38
C THR A 219 13.32 -6.24 -7.36
N ASN A 220 12.58 -5.25 -6.85
CA ASN A 220 11.48 -5.45 -5.91
C ASN A 220 10.11 -5.67 -6.59
N GLY A 221 10.10 -5.91 -7.92
CA GLY A 221 8.89 -5.94 -8.74
C GLY A 221 8.52 -4.58 -9.32
N VAL A 222 7.52 -4.58 -10.20
CA VAL A 222 7.02 -3.36 -10.86
C VAL A 222 5.51 -3.29 -10.78
N VAL A 223 4.97 -2.15 -10.42
CA VAL A 223 3.54 -1.82 -10.46
C VAL A 223 3.30 -0.93 -11.67
N LEU A 224 2.72 -1.49 -12.72
CA LEU A 224 2.38 -0.78 -13.95
C LEU A 224 0.94 -0.28 -13.86
N VAL A 225 0.76 1.01 -13.98
CA VAL A 225 -0.56 1.64 -14.03
C VAL A 225 -0.81 2.12 -15.45
N THR A 226 -1.87 1.60 -16.04
CA THR A 226 -2.39 2.09 -17.33
C THR A 226 -3.60 2.95 -17.07
N THR A 227 -3.58 4.19 -17.55
CA THR A 227 -4.73 5.11 -17.42
C THR A 227 -5.65 5.05 -18.61
N LYS A 228 -6.92 5.41 -18.40
CA LYS A 228 -7.95 5.43 -19.46
C LYS A 228 -7.56 6.34 -20.60
N ARG A 229 -7.71 5.89 -21.85
CA ARG A 229 -7.43 6.66 -23.07
C ARG A 229 -8.70 6.97 -23.83
N GLY A 230 -8.68 8.03 -24.62
CA GLY A 230 -9.76 8.35 -25.56
C GLY A 230 -9.87 7.26 -26.63
N LYS A 231 -11.09 6.98 -27.06
CA LYS A 231 -11.41 6.09 -28.17
C LYS A 231 -12.10 6.89 -29.27
N ALA A 232 -11.90 6.47 -30.54
CA ALA A 232 -12.65 7.06 -31.64
C ALA A 232 -14.15 6.82 -31.45
N GLY A 233 -14.95 7.85 -31.58
CA GLY A 233 -16.40 7.86 -31.39
C GLY A 233 -16.89 9.15 -30.73
N ASP A 234 -18.17 9.15 -30.40
CA ASP A 234 -18.83 10.32 -29.78
C ASP A 234 -18.22 10.65 -28.41
N VAL A 235 -18.39 11.90 -28.01
CA VAL A 235 -17.93 12.39 -26.69
C VAL A 235 -18.73 11.68 -25.60
N LYS A 236 -18.02 11.08 -24.67
CA LYS A 236 -18.58 10.50 -23.44
C LYS A 236 -18.17 11.36 -22.26
N ILE A 237 -19.15 11.75 -21.46
CA ILE A 237 -18.95 12.46 -20.21
C ILE A 237 -19.40 11.55 -19.07
N ASP A 238 -18.51 11.26 -18.15
CA ASP A 238 -18.80 10.42 -16.99
C ASP A 238 -18.55 11.21 -15.71
N TYR A 239 -19.47 11.08 -14.77
CA TYR A 239 -19.32 11.57 -13.41
C TYR A 239 -19.36 10.40 -12.44
N SER A 240 -18.39 10.32 -11.54
CA SER A 240 -18.31 9.40 -10.42
C SER A 240 -18.19 10.21 -9.12
N GLY A 241 -19.06 9.94 -8.14
CA GLY A 241 -18.96 10.64 -6.88
C GLY A 241 -19.51 9.82 -5.73
N TYR A 242 -18.95 10.06 -4.54
CA TYR A 242 -19.48 9.48 -3.30
C TYR A 242 -19.28 10.41 -2.10
N VAL A 243 -20.09 10.17 -1.08
CA VAL A 243 -19.97 10.72 0.26
C VAL A 243 -19.93 9.56 1.25
N GLY A 244 -19.20 9.73 2.34
CA GLY A 244 -19.07 8.68 3.35
C GLY A 244 -18.87 9.24 4.75
N VAL A 245 -19.15 8.39 5.74
CA VAL A 245 -18.89 8.64 7.16
C VAL A 245 -17.80 7.67 7.60
N ARG A 246 -16.85 8.18 8.37
CA ARG A 246 -15.71 7.44 8.92
C ARG A 246 -15.81 7.39 10.43
N GLN A 247 -15.48 6.26 10.99
CA GLN A 247 -15.34 6.06 12.43
C GLN A 247 -14.23 5.05 12.72
N TYR A 248 -13.69 5.07 13.93
CA TYR A 248 -12.77 4.03 14.36
C TYR A 248 -13.48 2.69 14.49
N THR A 249 -12.80 1.62 14.12
CA THR A 249 -13.18 0.24 14.40
C THR A 249 -12.05 -0.45 15.16
N ASN A 250 -12.37 -1.52 15.89
CA ASN A 250 -11.40 -2.29 16.65
C ASN A 250 -10.61 -1.43 17.66
N MET A 251 -11.26 -0.44 18.29
CA MET A 251 -10.66 0.35 19.37
C MET A 251 -10.51 -0.50 20.63
N PRO A 252 -9.46 -0.24 21.45
CA PRO A 252 -9.33 -0.88 22.74
C PRO A 252 -10.47 -0.44 23.66
N GLU A 253 -10.95 -1.38 24.48
CA GLU A 253 -11.85 -1.06 25.56
C GLU A 253 -11.06 -0.36 26.68
N MET A 254 -11.44 0.86 27.02
CA MET A 254 -10.81 1.64 28.06
C MET A 254 -11.45 1.31 29.40
N MET A 255 -10.68 1.44 30.49
CA MET A 255 -11.22 1.32 31.85
C MET A 255 -12.16 2.47 32.16
N SER A 256 -13.25 2.16 32.84
CA SER A 256 -14.04 3.18 33.53
C SER A 256 -13.22 3.90 34.59
N GLY A 257 -13.68 5.05 35.05
CA GLY A 257 -12.96 5.77 36.09
C GLY A 257 -12.78 4.96 37.38
N ASP A 258 -13.80 4.21 37.82
CA ASP A 258 -13.73 3.36 39.01
C ASP A 258 -12.77 2.18 38.83
N GLU A 259 -12.78 1.53 37.65
CA GLU A 259 -11.80 0.48 37.29
C GLU A 259 -10.36 1.03 37.32
N TYR A 260 -10.17 2.24 36.77
CA TYR A 260 -8.88 2.92 36.80
C TYR A 260 -8.41 3.22 38.24
N VAL A 261 -9.28 3.74 39.08
CA VAL A 261 -8.99 4.01 40.50
C VAL A 261 -8.56 2.75 41.23
N GLN A 262 -9.24 1.62 40.98
CA GLN A 262 -8.88 0.33 41.59
C GLN A 262 -7.49 -0.15 41.13
N ILE A 263 -7.18 -0.07 39.83
CA ILE A 263 -5.85 -0.48 39.37
C ILE A 263 -4.74 0.45 39.88
N ALA A 264 -5.04 1.74 40.01
CA ALA A 264 -4.09 2.69 40.60
C ALA A 264 -3.79 2.39 42.07
N ARG A 265 -4.79 1.94 42.83
CA ARG A 265 -4.60 1.44 44.22
C ARG A 265 -3.79 0.16 44.23
N GLU A 266 -4.07 -0.81 43.34
CA GLU A 266 -3.26 -2.02 43.18
C GLU A 266 -1.81 -1.70 42.85
N ALA A 267 -1.59 -0.70 41.97
CA ALA A 267 -0.26 -0.26 41.62
C ALA A 267 0.59 0.27 42.78
N LYS A 268 -0.04 0.77 43.82
CA LYS A 268 0.61 1.28 45.05
C LYS A 268 0.49 0.31 46.24
N ARG A 269 -0.14 -0.84 46.02
CA ARG A 269 -0.26 -1.87 47.03
C ARG A 269 1.13 -2.35 47.47
N ASN A 270 1.34 -2.51 48.76
CA ASN A 270 2.60 -2.97 49.29
C ASN A 270 2.84 -4.43 48.88
N LYS A 271 3.98 -4.69 48.22
CA LYS A 271 4.31 -6.01 47.64
C LYS A 271 4.60 -7.11 48.65
N THR A 272 4.86 -6.75 49.91
CA THR A 272 5.15 -7.71 50.99
C THR A 272 3.95 -7.93 51.89
N THR A 273 3.30 -6.83 52.30
CA THR A 273 2.16 -6.91 53.21
C THR A 273 0.82 -6.94 52.52
N TYR A 274 0.81 -6.68 51.23
CA TYR A 274 -0.37 -6.55 50.39
C TYR A 274 -1.41 -5.52 50.85
N LYS A 275 -1.00 -4.57 51.71
CA LYS A 275 -1.87 -3.47 52.17
C LYS A 275 -1.88 -2.35 51.13
N TYR A 276 -3.05 -1.75 50.94
CA TYR A 276 -3.22 -0.57 50.09
C TYR A 276 -2.61 0.66 50.75
N ALA A 277 -2.02 1.55 49.91
CA ALA A 277 -1.64 2.87 50.35
C ALA A 277 -2.89 3.75 50.49
N PRO A 278 -2.86 4.79 51.35
CA PRO A 278 -3.95 5.79 51.39
C PRO A 278 -4.13 6.50 50.05
N ASP A 279 -5.37 6.79 49.67
CA ASP A 279 -5.68 7.47 48.41
C ASP A 279 -4.95 8.83 48.26
N SER A 280 -4.71 9.53 49.37
CA SER A 280 -3.96 10.80 49.40
C SER A 280 -2.49 10.67 48.97
N GLU A 281 -1.92 9.47 48.99
CA GLU A 281 -0.58 9.19 48.49
C GLU A 281 -0.55 8.81 47.01
N ILE A 282 -1.72 8.49 46.43
CA ILE A 282 -1.88 7.98 45.07
C ILE A 282 -2.38 9.08 44.14
N PHE A 283 -3.34 9.88 44.63
CA PHE A 283 -4.10 10.83 43.84
C PHE A 283 -3.89 12.28 44.35
N THR A 284 -3.93 13.23 43.44
CA THR A 284 -3.94 14.66 43.76
C THR A 284 -5.28 15.10 44.36
N ALA A 285 -5.36 16.28 44.92
CA ALA A 285 -6.59 16.81 45.49
C ALA A 285 -7.72 16.93 44.44
N SER A 286 -7.39 17.32 43.22
CA SER A 286 -8.34 17.35 42.08
C SER A 286 -8.85 15.95 41.70
N GLU A 287 -7.96 14.96 41.66
CA GLU A 287 -8.33 13.58 41.41
C GLU A 287 -9.20 12.99 42.52
N LEU A 288 -8.86 13.26 43.79
CA LEU A 288 -9.69 12.83 44.93
C LEU A 288 -11.11 13.38 44.87
N LYS A 289 -11.26 14.64 44.43
CA LYS A 289 -12.57 15.22 44.18
C LYS A 289 -13.29 14.54 43.01
N ALA A 290 -12.60 14.26 41.90
CA ALA A 290 -13.17 13.52 40.79
C ALA A 290 -13.66 12.12 41.22
N ILE A 291 -12.90 11.42 42.08
CA ILE A 291 -13.25 10.09 42.63
C ILE A 291 -14.47 10.20 43.56
N GLN A 292 -14.47 11.19 44.44
CA GLN A 292 -15.58 11.40 45.40
C GLN A 292 -16.90 11.71 44.69
N ASP A 293 -16.83 12.50 43.64
CA ASP A 293 -18.00 12.96 42.90
C ASP A 293 -18.38 11.98 41.74
N HIS A 294 -17.63 10.90 41.52
CA HIS A 294 -17.70 10.01 40.36
C HIS A 294 -17.69 10.78 39.02
N ASN A 295 -16.94 11.88 38.98
CA ASN A 295 -16.81 12.76 37.84
C ASN A 295 -15.52 12.42 37.08
N TYR A 296 -15.62 11.57 36.09
CA TYR A 296 -14.52 11.10 35.28
C TYR A 296 -14.57 11.69 33.87
N PHE A 297 -13.42 11.91 33.24
CA PHE A 297 -13.31 12.56 31.95
C PHE A 297 -12.84 11.55 30.88
N ASP A 298 -13.61 11.43 29.82
CA ASP A 298 -13.22 10.61 28.66
C ASP A 298 -12.39 11.44 27.67
N TRP A 299 -11.07 11.27 27.75
CA TRP A 299 -10.12 11.98 26.91
C TRP A 299 -10.17 11.55 25.44
N VAL A 300 -10.52 10.30 25.17
CA VAL A 300 -10.59 9.78 23.80
C VAL A 300 -11.80 10.32 23.08
N ASP A 301 -12.95 10.29 23.74
CA ASP A 301 -14.19 10.87 23.21
C ASP A 301 -14.06 12.41 23.03
N ALA A 302 -13.39 13.08 23.95
CA ALA A 302 -13.21 14.53 23.88
C ALA A 302 -12.38 15.02 22.67
N ILE A 303 -11.49 14.18 22.10
CA ILE A 303 -10.63 14.58 20.98
C ILE A 303 -10.96 13.88 19.67
N SER A 304 -11.81 12.85 19.70
CA SER A 304 -12.12 12.04 18.52
C SER A 304 -13.62 12.00 18.23
N HIS A 305 -13.98 12.03 16.96
CA HIS A 305 -15.37 12.03 16.52
C HIS A 305 -15.51 11.42 15.11
N PRO A 306 -16.69 10.86 14.77
CA PRO A 306 -16.96 10.43 13.41
C PRO A 306 -16.88 11.61 12.44
N THR A 307 -16.29 11.37 11.25
CA THR A 307 -16.02 12.43 10.27
C THR A 307 -16.51 12.07 8.88
N ALA A 308 -16.44 13.04 7.97
CA ALA A 308 -16.90 12.87 6.60
C ALA A 308 -15.72 12.65 5.63
N MET A 309 -16.02 11.95 4.53
CA MET A 309 -15.15 11.86 3.36
C MET A 309 -15.98 12.01 2.08
N THR A 310 -15.37 12.54 1.03
CA THR A 310 -16.04 12.66 -0.27
C THR A 310 -15.04 12.57 -1.42
N ASN A 311 -15.50 12.05 -2.56
CA ASN A 311 -14.76 12.01 -3.82
C ASN A 311 -15.68 12.38 -4.97
N HIS A 312 -15.20 13.20 -5.89
CA HIS A 312 -15.91 13.62 -7.09
C HIS A 312 -14.97 13.62 -8.27
N THR A 313 -15.32 12.93 -9.32
CA THR A 313 -14.56 12.85 -10.57
C THR A 313 -15.47 13.17 -11.75
N LEU A 314 -15.03 14.05 -12.61
CA LEU A 314 -15.65 14.33 -13.90
C LEU A 314 -14.66 14.02 -15.00
N SER A 315 -15.05 13.22 -15.97
CA SER A 315 -14.22 12.89 -17.12
C SER A 315 -14.96 13.10 -18.44
N ALA A 316 -14.21 13.46 -19.48
CA ALA A 316 -14.68 13.57 -20.84
C ALA A 316 -13.69 12.89 -21.78
N SER A 317 -14.17 11.99 -22.64
CA SER A 317 -13.33 11.29 -23.59
C SER A 317 -14.04 11.13 -24.93
N GLY A 318 -13.26 11.09 -26.02
CA GLY A 318 -13.80 10.97 -27.37
C GLY A 318 -12.72 11.13 -28.41
N GLY A 319 -13.14 11.29 -29.67
CA GLY A 319 -12.22 11.57 -30.75
C GLY A 319 -12.59 10.96 -32.08
N SER A 320 -11.67 11.02 -33.02
CA SER A 320 -11.75 10.40 -34.34
C SER A 320 -10.66 9.36 -34.51
N GLU A 321 -10.63 8.68 -35.66
CA GLU A 321 -9.52 7.76 -36.00
C GLU A 321 -8.15 8.45 -36.06
N LYS A 322 -8.13 9.78 -36.26
CA LYS A 322 -6.91 10.59 -36.36
C LYS A 322 -6.47 11.23 -35.06
N ALA A 323 -7.40 11.49 -34.14
CA ALA A 323 -7.09 12.14 -32.87
C ALA A 323 -8.08 11.70 -31.78
N THR A 324 -7.56 11.24 -30.65
CA THR A 324 -8.36 10.89 -29.48
C THR A 324 -7.91 11.68 -28.27
N TYR A 325 -8.84 11.96 -27.37
CA TYR A 325 -8.56 12.70 -26.14
C TYR A 325 -9.29 12.09 -24.94
N SER A 326 -8.70 12.26 -23.77
CA SER A 326 -9.30 11.95 -22.47
C SER A 326 -8.88 13.02 -21.49
N LEU A 327 -9.86 13.69 -20.89
CA LEU A 327 -9.69 14.73 -19.88
C LEU A 327 -10.40 14.29 -18.61
N SER A 328 -9.80 14.52 -17.45
CA SER A 328 -10.48 14.30 -16.17
C SER A 328 -10.06 15.32 -15.13
N THR A 329 -10.96 15.61 -14.21
CA THR A 329 -10.69 16.40 -13.01
C THR A 329 -11.33 15.73 -11.81
N GLY A 330 -10.65 15.75 -10.68
CA GLY A 330 -11.12 15.12 -9.46
C GLY A 330 -10.87 15.96 -8.22
N TYR A 331 -11.74 15.80 -7.24
CA TYR A 331 -11.63 16.35 -5.91
C TYR A 331 -11.87 15.24 -4.89
N TYR A 332 -10.94 15.06 -3.96
CA TYR A 332 -11.05 14.17 -2.82
C TYR A 332 -10.84 14.94 -1.53
N PHE A 333 -11.69 14.69 -0.54
CA PHE A 333 -11.56 15.22 0.82
C PHE A 333 -11.77 14.10 1.83
N GLU A 334 -10.91 14.07 2.83
CA GLU A 334 -10.94 13.13 3.95
C GLU A 334 -10.67 13.92 5.23
N ASP A 335 -11.69 13.99 6.09
CA ASP A 335 -11.57 14.61 7.39
C ASP A 335 -11.03 13.59 8.41
N GLY A 336 -10.17 14.04 9.33
CA GLY A 336 -9.59 13.21 10.37
C GLY A 336 -10.48 13.13 11.59
N MET A 337 -10.54 11.95 12.20
CA MET A 337 -11.30 11.75 13.42
C MET A 337 -10.69 12.44 14.65
N VAL A 338 -9.53 13.05 14.51
CA VAL A 338 -8.85 13.86 15.52
C VAL A 338 -8.50 15.20 14.89
N ASP A 339 -9.09 16.30 15.40
CA ASP A 339 -8.80 17.63 14.89
C ASP A 339 -7.34 18.05 15.14
N PRO A 340 -6.73 18.87 14.28
CA PRO A 340 -7.21 19.38 12.99
C PRO A 340 -6.74 18.55 11.78
N GLN A 341 -6.77 17.22 11.90
CA GLN A 341 -6.30 16.34 10.82
C GLN A 341 -7.27 16.41 9.63
N GLU A 342 -6.74 16.67 8.45
CA GLU A 342 -7.50 16.70 7.20
C GLU A 342 -6.60 16.42 6.01
N TYR A 343 -7.17 15.93 4.93
CA TYR A 343 -6.51 15.75 3.66
C TYR A 343 -7.45 16.14 2.51
N SER A 344 -6.96 16.98 1.61
CA SER A 344 -7.64 17.28 0.37
C SER A 344 -6.71 17.09 -0.83
N ARG A 345 -7.26 16.60 -1.94
CA ARG A 345 -6.53 16.36 -3.18
C ARG A 345 -7.36 16.85 -4.37
N TYR A 346 -6.73 17.66 -5.20
CA TYR A 346 -7.25 18.10 -6.48
C TYR A 346 -6.37 17.52 -7.57
N ASN A 347 -6.95 16.87 -8.56
CA ASN A 347 -6.21 16.31 -9.68
C ASN A 347 -6.83 16.72 -11.01
N VAL A 348 -5.96 16.90 -12.01
CA VAL A 348 -6.32 17.16 -13.40
C VAL A 348 -5.46 16.24 -14.26
N ARG A 349 -6.08 15.60 -15.22
CA ARG A 349 -5.40 14.76 -16.21
C ARG A 349 -5.84 15.14 -17.63
N ALA A 350 -4.88 15.16 -18.55
CA ALA A 350 -5.11 15.33 -19.97
C ALA A 350 -4.28 14.34 -20.77
N ALA A 351 -4.92 13.56 -21.62
CA ALA A 351 -4.27 12.63 -22.55
C ALA A 351 -4.78 12.92 -23.97
N ILE A 352 -3.87 13.10 -24.92
CA ILE A 352 -4.15 13.35 -26.33
C ILE A 352 -3.22 12.47 -27.14
N ASP A 353 -3.79 11.68 -28.04
CA ASP A 353 -3.07 10.83 -28.99
C ASP A 353 -3.49 11.23 -30.40
N VAL A 354 -2.53 11.51 -31.29
CA VAL A 354 -2.76 12.00 -32.64
C VAL A 354 -2.01 11.13 -33.66
N LYS A 355 -2.71 10.70 -34.69
CA LYS A 355 -2.20 9.98 -35.88
C LYS A 355 -2.53 10.76 -37.14
N PRO A 356 -1.79 11.84 -37.47
CA PRO A 356 -2.11 12.70 -38.60
C PRO A 356 -2.00 11.96 -39.93
N VAL A 357 -1.05 11.05 -40.05
CA VAL A 357 -0.79 10.15 -41.17
C VAL A 357 -0.44 8.73 -40.65
N ASP A 358 -0.52 7.71 -41.51
CA ASP A 358 -0.37 6.33 -41.07
C ASP A 358 1.01 5.99 -40.50
N TYR A 359 2.04 6.67 -40.96
CA TYR A 359 3.42 6.46 -40.54
C TYR A 359 3.87 7.32 -39.35
N LEU A 360 3.01 8.20 -38.80
CA LEU A 360 3.39 9.11 -37.71
C LEU A 360 2.31 9.15 -36.64
N LYS A 361 2.73 8.91 -35.40
CA LYS A 361 1.92 9.09 -34.20
C LYS A 361 2.66 9.95 -33.18
N PHE A 362 1.96 10.80 -32.47
CA PHE A 362 2.47 11.50 -31.31
C PHE A 362 1.39 11.64 -30.27
N GLY A 363 1.80 11.73 -29.02
CA GLY A 363 0.83 11.92 -27.92
C GLY A 363 1.49 12.53 -26.71
N VAL A 364 0.62 13.08 -25.85
CA VAL A 364 0.97 13.68 -24.59
C VAL A 364 -0.02 13.18 -23.56
N ASN A 365 0.49 12.75 -22.39
CA ASN A 365 -0.32 12.46 -21.24
C ASN A 365 0.28 13.17 -20.03
N MET A 366 -0.48 14.06 -19.41
CA MET A 366 -0.04 14.88 -18.28
C MET A 366 -0.98 14.70 -17.12
N TYR A 367 -0.42 14.61 -15.94
CA TYR A 367 -1.12 14.47 -14.67
C TYR A 367 -0.62 15.53 -13.69
N GLY A 368 -1.53 16.34 -13.18
CA GLY A 368 -1.26 17.37 -12.18
C GLY A 368 -2.07 17.11 -10.90
N THR A 369 -1.41 17.16 -9.75
CA THR A 369 -2.06 16.97 -8.44
C THR A 369 -1.60 18.06 -7.49
N TYR A 370 -2.55 18.71 -6.82
CA TYR A 370 -2.32 19.53 -5.63
C TYR A 370 -2.96 18.85 -4.45
N SER A 371 -2.20 18.62 -3.37
CA SER A 371 -2.75 18.11 -2.12
C SER A 371 -2.37 18.98 -0.94
N LEU A 372 -3.30 19.10 0.00
CA LEU A 372 -3.13 19.76 1.29
C LEU A 372 -3.40 18.73 2.39
N ARG A 373 -2.42 18.53 3.26
CA ARG A 373 -2.52 17.66 4.43
C ARG A 373 -2.24 18.46 5.69
N ASN A 374 -3.16 18.44 6.61
CA ASN A 374 -2.98 18.94 7.96
C ASN A 374 -2.95 17.74 8.92
N THR A 375 -1.88 17.57 9.66
CA THR A 375 -1.74 16.44 10.60
C THR A 375 -1.83 16.88 12.05
N GLY A 376 -1.81 18.19 12.33
CA GLY A 376 -1.74 18.70 13.70
C GLY A 376 -0.61 18.02 14.49
N ASN A 377 -0.87 17.71 15.75
CA ASN A 377 -0.01 16.82 16.53
C ASN A 377 -0.30 15.36 16.14
N SER A 378 0.70 14.64 15.68
CA SER A 378 0.57 13.25 15.23
C SER A 378 0.27 12.27 16.38
N ASP A 379 0.59 12.62 17.62
CA ASP A 379 0.55 11.73 18.77
C ASP A 379 -0.64 12.06 19.71
N LEU A 380 -1.55 12.94 19.29
CA LEU A 380 -2.62 13.46 20.14
C LEU A 380 -3.54 12.35 20.70
N LEU A 381 -3.96 11.41 19.83
CA LEU A 381 -4.75 10.25 20.25
C LEU A 381 -3.97 9.35 21.22
N GLN A 382 -2.66 9.23 21.02
CA GLN A 382 -1.77 8.51 21.92
C GLN A 382 -1.72 9.20 23.30
N ASP A 383 -1.61 10.50 23.32
CA ASP A 383 -1.58 11.26 24.57
C ASP A 383 -2.94 11.16 25.28
N ALA A 384 -4.05 11.21 24.58
CA ALA A 384 -5.39 11.03 25.14
C ALA A 384 -5.61 9.66 25.79
N VAL A 385 -5.24 8.58 25.08
CA VAL A 385 -5.29 7.20 25.62
C VAL A 385 -4.45 7.07 26.91
N ARG A 386 -3.41 7.87 27.07
CA ARG A 386 -2.52 7.87 28.24
C ARG A 386 -3.06 8.66 29.43
N LEU A 387 -3.94 9.60 29.18
CA LEU A 387 -4.47 10.45 30.24
C LEU A 387 -5.40 9.65 31.15
N ARG A 388 -5.27 9.89 32.45
CA ARG A 388 -6.11 9.25 33.44
C ARG A 388 -7.55 9.76 33.35
N PRO A 389 -8.55 8.91 33.51
CA PRO A 389 -9.95 9.37 33.56
C PRO A 389 -10.24 10.26 34.79
N THR A 390 -9.34 10.26 35.79
CA THR A 390 -9.41 11.14 36.96
C THR A 390 -8.82 12.55 36.73
N TYR A 391 -8.12 12.75 35.61
CA TYR A 391 -7.66 14.06 35.18
C TYR A 391 -8.76 14.81 34.44
N HIS A 392 -8.84 16.11 34.65
CA HIS A 392 -9.78 17.00 34.02
C HIS A 392 -9.06 18.14 33.28
N PRO A 393 -9.65 18.70 32.20
CA PRO A 393 -9.12 19.89 31.54
C PRO A 393 -8.93 21.09 32.51
N THR A 394 -9.78 21.15 33.53
CA THR A 394 -9.78 22.19 34.56
C THR A 394 -9.62 21.52 35.92
N ASN A 395 -8.79 22.08 36.79
CA ASN A 395 -8.61 21.60 38.14
C ASN A 395 -9.92 21.72 38.94
N LEU A 396 -10.44 20.60 39.44
CA LEU A 396 -11.75 20.56 40.14
C LEU A 396 -11.77 21.24 41.49
N VAL A 397 -10.60 21.60 42.02
CA VAL A 397 -10.48 22.29 43.32
C VAL A 397 -10.25 23.79 43.12
N THR A 398 -9.35 24.19 42.23
CA THR A 398 -8.99 25.61 42.00
C THR A 398 -9.82 26.26 40.90
N GLY A 399 -10.40 25.52 39.99
CA GLY A 399 -11.14 26.01 38.82
C GLY A 399 -10.23 26.54 37.70
N GLU A 400 -8.91 26.35 37.80
CA GLU A 400 -7.95 26.81 36.81
C GLU A 400 -7.76 25.75 35.70
N ASP A 401 -7.52 26.17 34.47
CA ASP A 401 -7.20 25.29 33.35
C ASP A 401 -5.85 24.60 33.55
N GLU A 402 -5.82 23.28 33.38
CA GLU A 402 -4.61 22.49 33.48
C GLU A 402 -4.05 22.15 32.11
N TRP A 403 -2.85 22.62 31.81
CA TRP A 403 -2.13 22.27 30.57
C TRP A 403 -1.16 21.11 30.75
N ALA A 404 -0.77 20.79 31.98
CA ALA A 404 0.12 19.67 32.33
C ALA A 404 -0.27 19.09 33.69
N TYR A 405 -0.03 17.80 33.86
CA TYR A 405 -0.38 17.03 35.05
C TYR A 405 0.88 16.61 35.85
N SER A 406 0.68 16.28 37.10
CA SER A 406 1.75 15.97 38.05
C SER A 406 2.68 14.83 37.64
N ASN A 407 2.21 13.92 36.77
CA ASN A 407 2.96 12.80 36.26
C ASN A 407 3.76 13.12 34.96
N GLY A 408 3.82 14.40 34.57
CA GLY A 408 4.52 14.82 33.35
C GLY A 408 3.74 14.59 32.05
N GLN A 409 2.44 14.31 32.15
CA GLN A 409 1.55 14.28 30.98
C GLN A 409 1.00 15.66 30.68
N TYR A 410 0.50 15.83 29.47
CA TYR A 410 0.01 17.11 28.96
C TYR A 410 -1.42 16.99 28.51
N ASN A 411 -2.19 18.03 28.70
CA ASN A 411 -3.58 18.12 28.30
C ASN A 411 -3.67 18.02 26.76
N ALA A 412 -4.38 17.01 26.30
CA ALA A 412 -4.53 16.73 24.87
C ALA A 412 -5.27 17.86 24.13
N LEU A 413 -6.29 18.45 24.75
CA LEU A 413 -7.08 19.56 24.17
C LEU A 413 -6.23 20.83 24.00
N VAL A 414 -5.38 21.14 24.98
CA VAL A 414 -4.45 22.28 24.89
C VAL A 414 -3.40 22.04 23.80
N THR A 415 -2.87 20.82 23.70
CA THR A 415 -1.92 20.45 22.64
C THR A 415 -2.56 20.55 21.26
N GLN A 416 -3.80 20.08 21.12
CA GLN A 416 -4.57 20.14 19.86
C GLN A 416 -4.69 21.58 19.33
N GLN A 417 -4.95 22.53 20.21
CA GLN A 417 -5.10 23.95 19.86
C GLN A 417 -3.77 24.67 19.57
N ASN A 418 -2.67 24.17 20.12
CA ASN A 418 -1.36 24.82 20.10
C ASN A 418 -0.38 24.24 19.08
N GLU A 419 -0.73 23.18 18.33
CA GLU A 419 0.13 22.61 17.28
C GLU A 419 -0.55 22.64 15.93
N THR A 420 0.20 23.09 14.93
CA THR A 420 -0.20 23.04 13.51
C THR A 420 0.93 22.43 12.70
N ASN A 421 0.61 21.45 11.86
CA ASN A 421 1.55 20.81 10.95
C ASN A 421 0.86 20.61 9.60
N ARG A 422 1.23 21.43 8.62
CA ARG A 422 0.59 21.48 7.30
C ARG A 422 1.61 21.19 6.20
N THR A 423 1.26 20.28 5.31
CA THR A 423 2.03 19.95 4.12
C THR A 423 1.20 20.23 2.87
N LYS A 424 1.75 21.04 1.96
CA LYS A 424 1.24 21.25 0.60
C LYS A 424 2.14 20.48 -0.34
N THR A 425 1.55 19.65 -1.20
CA THR A 425 2.32 18.93 -2.22
C THR A 425 1.77 19.26 -3.61
N TYR A 426 2.66 19.68 -4.48
CA TYR A 426 2.42 19.84 -5.92
C TYR A 426 3.15 18.69 -6.61
N ASN A 427 2.42 17.88 -7.36
CA ASN A 427 2.99 16.79 -8.13
C ASN A 427 2.52 16.89 -9.59
N MET A 428 3.48 16.96 -10.51
CA MET A 428 3.22 17.02 -11.93
C MET A 428 4.09 16.00 -12.64
N PHE A 429 3.46 15.06 -13.32
CA PHE A 429 4.17 14.06 -14.11
C PHE A 429 3.43 13.76 -15.41
N GLY A 430 4.14 13.18 -16.36
CA GLY A 430 3.54 12.82 -17.62
C GLY A 430 4.56 12.31 -18.61
N ASN A 431 4.10 12.08 -19.83
CA ASN A 431 4.98 11.72 -20.94
C ASN A 431 4.54 12.41 -22.23
N ALA A 432 5.51 12.66 -23.07
CA ALA A 432 5.31 13.05 -24.47
C ALA A 432 6.07 12.03 -25.34
N PHE A 433 5.42 11.51 -26.37
CA PHE A 433 6.05 10.56 -27.28
C PHE A 433 5.87 10.95 -28.75
N LEU A 434 6.83 10.55 -29.56
CA LEU A 434 6.80 10.57 -31.00
C LEU A 434 7.12 9.16 -31.50
N GLU A 435 6.26 8.59 -32.35
CA GLU A 435 6.41 7.26 -32.95
C GLU A 435 6.33 7.38 -34.48
N ILE A 436 7.37 6.89 -35.14
CA ILE A 436 7.47 6.80 -36.61
C ILE A 436 7.37 5.33 -37.01
N LEU A 437 6.52 5.05 -37.99
CA LEU A 437 6.26 3.73 -38.56
C LEU A 437 6.70 3.73 -40.01
N PRO A 438 8.01 3.58 -40.33
CA PRO A 438 8.55 3.80 -41.68
C PRO A 438 8.01 2.78 -42.70
N PHE A 439 7.79 1.56 -42.24
CA PHE A 439 7.18 0.48 -43.05
C PHE A 439 6.52 -0.55 -42.07
N GLU A 440 5.73 -1.43 -42.61
CA GLU A 440 4.99 -2.41 -41.82
C GLU A 440 5.92 -3.23 -40.93
N GLY A 441 5.64 -3.29 -39.67
CA GLY A 441 6.38 -4.01 -38.64
C GLY A 441 7.48 -3.23 -37.96
N LEU A 442 8.00 -2.10 -38.51
CA LEU A 442 9.02 -1.28 -37.84
C LEU A 442 8.40 -0.08 -37.13
N SER A 443 8.68 0.07 -35.83
CA SER A 443 8.34 1.22 -35.01
C SER A 443 9.60 1.83 -34.42
N LEU A 444 9.75 3.15 -34.56
CA LEU A 444 10.77 3.99 -33.94
C LEU A 444 10.07 4.96 -33.00
N LYS A 445 10.27 4.82 -31.69
CA LYS A 445 9.56 5.63 -30.69
C LYS A 445 10.54 6.31 -29.75
N THR A 446 10.37 7.60 -29.55
CA THR A 446 11.04 8.36 -28.49
C THR A 446 10.01 8.87 -27.51
N THR A 447 10.31 8.77 -26.20
CA THR A 447 9.42 9.18 -25.10
C THR A 447 10.20 9.97 -24.07
N PHE A 448 9.73 11.15 -23.71
CA PHE A 448 10.26 11.95 -22.61
C PHE A 448 9.24 12.01 -21.48
N SER A 449 9.66 11.63 -20.27
CA SER A 449 8.78 11.45 -19.09
C SER A 449 9.31 12.24 -17.89
N PRO A 450 8.89 13.52 -17.71
CA PRO A 450 9.19 14.30 -16.51
C PRO A 450 8.29 13.90 -15.33
N ASN A 451 8.83 14.03 -14.10
CA ASN A 451 8.10 13.91 -12.84
C ASN A 451 8.66 14.93 -11.84
N ILE A 452 7.86 15.92 -11.47
CA ILE A 452 8.24 17.02 -10.60
C ILE A 452 7.37 17.00 -9.36
N ARG A 453 7.99 16.93 -8.19
CA ARG A 453 7.29 16.97 -6.91
C ARG A 453 7.88 18.08 -6.04
N ILE A 454 7.01 18.96 -5.54
CA ILE A 454 7.37 20.02 -4.60
C ILE A 454 6.51 19.86 -3.35
N ALA A 455 7.15 19.74 -2.19
CA ALA A 455 6.48 19.67 -0.90
C ALA A 455 6.89 20.89 -0.05
N GLU A 456 5.88 21.62 0.45
CA GLU A 456 6.02 22.73 1.38
C GLU A 456 5.46 22.31 2.74
N ILE A 457 6.30 22.27 3.75
CA ILE A 457 5.97 21.79 5.10
C ILE A 457 6.08 22.96 6.07
N GLY A 458 4.97 23.32 6.68
CA GLY A 458 4.90 24.34 7.72
C GLY A 458 4.50 23.71 9.05
N GLN A 459 5.27 23.96 10.10
CA GLN A 459 5.02 23.44 11.44
C GLN A 459 5.15 24.55 12.47
N TYR A 460 4.18 24.64 13.38
CA TYR A 460 4.18 25.52 14.52
C TYR A 460 3.83 24.74 15.78
N ARG A 461 4.58 24.98 16.85
CA ARG A 461 4.35 24.44 18.19
C ARG A 461 4.34 25.57 19.21
N GLY A 462 3.19 25.77 19.82
CA GLY A 462 3.00 26.77 20.86
C GLY A 462 3.75 26.43 22.16
N ARG A 463 3.73 27.36 23.08
CA ARG A 463 4.41 27.23 24.37
C ARG A 463 3.86 26.08 25.22
N TYR A 464 2.54 25.94 25.28
CA TYR A 464 1.85 24.92 26.10
C TYR A 464 1.66 23.61 25.37
N THR A 465 2.76 23.07 24.86
CA THR A 465 2.81 21.77 24.20
C THR A 465 3.79 20.85 24.92
N LYS A 466 3.68 19.56 24.69
CA LYS A 466 4.59 18.53 25.21
C LYS A 466 6.07 18.82 24.90
N VAL A 467 6.35 19.45 23.75
CA VAL A 467 7.71 19.78 23.32
C VAL A 467 8.26 20.98 24.07
N ASN A 468 7.49 22.06 24.17
CA ASN A 468 7.91 23.32 24.76
C ASN A 468 7.66 23.40 26.28
N LYS A 469 6.87 22.48 26.84
CA LYS A 469 6.68 22.24 28.28
C LYS A 469 6.27 23.45 29.10
N GLY A 470 5.60 24.44 28.51
CA GLY A 470 5.22 25.70 29.20
C GLY A 470 6.38 26.64 29.55
N THR A 471 7.62 26.17 29.48
CA THR A 471 8.83 26.91 29.86
C THR A 471 9.55 27.53 28.66
N ASN A 472 9.53 26.83 27.51
CA ASN A 472 10.11 27.30 26.27
C ASN A 472 9.06 28.07 25.45
N ASP A 473 9.52 29.12 24.79
CA ASP A 473 8.69 29.86 23.85
C ASP A 473 8.36 28.99 22.62
N ALA A 474 7.40 29.44 21.83
CA ALA A 474 6.93 28.71 20.66
C ALA A 474 8.06 28.47 19.65
N THR A 475 7.92 27.39 18.88
CA THR A 475 8.85 27.01 17.81
C THR A 475 8.13 26.92 16.48
N SER A 476 8.81 27.28 15.40
CA SER A 476 8.27 27.21 14.05
C SER A 476 9.30 26.65 13.08
N ASN A 477 8.82 25.92 12.08
CA ASN A 477 9.63 25.29 11.06
C ASN A 477 8.95 25.45 9.70
N TYR A 478 9.71 25.84 8.69
CA TYR A 478 9.28 25.84 7.31
C TYR A 478 10.30 25.09 6.46
N ALA A 479 9.84 24.09 5.71
CA ALA A 479 10.70 23.35 4.80
C ALA A 479 10.08 23.31 3.40
N LYS A 480 10.94 23.39 2.39
CA LYS A 480 10.58 23.18 0.99
C LYS A 480 11.50 22.15 0.39
N ASN A 481 10.92 21.05 -0.10
CA ASN A 481 11.61 19.95 -0.76
C ASN A 481 11.16 19.90 -2.21
N SER A 482 12.11 19.83 -3.14
CA SER A 482 11.85 19.70 -4.57
C SER A 482 12.55 18.45 -5.09
N THR A 483 11.82 17.60 -5.79
CA THR A 483 12.38 16.44 -6.50
C THR A 483 12.01 16.58 -7.98
N THR A 484 13.00 16.50 -8.83
CA THR A 484 12.83 16.49 -10.29
C THR A 484 13.44 15.21 -10.84
N ASP A 485 12.57 14.35 -11.36
CA ASP A 485 12.93 13.14 -12.08
C ASP A 485 12.62 13.35 -13.56
N TRP A 486 13.44 12.75 -14.43
CA TRP A 486 13.06 12.57 -15.80
C TRP A 486 13.64 11.29 -16.38
N VAL A 487 12.93 10.70 -17.32
CA VAL A 487 13.37 9.54 -18.10
C VAL A 487 13.19 9.87 -19.59
N TRP A 488 14.20 9.53 -20.39
CA TRP A 488 14.16 9.64 -21.83
C TRP A 488 14.46 8.30 -22.46
N ASP A 489 13.45 7.70 -23.06
CA ASP A 489 13.48 6.37 -23.67
C ASP A 489 13.45 6.48 -25.19
N ASN A 490 14.34 5.75 -25.87
CA ASN A 490 14.37 5.62 -27.31
C ASN A 490 14.29 4.14 -27.66
N GLN A 491 13.32 3.78 -28.46
CA GLN A 491 12.92 2.41 -28.73
C GLN A 491 12.87 2.15 -30.22
N VAL A 492 13.42 1.03 -30.66
CA VAL A 492 13.29 0.43 -32.00
C VAL A 492 12.63 -0.92 -31.83
N VAL A 493 11.48 -1.15 -32.47
CA VAL A 493 10.77 -2.44 -32.44
C VAL A 493 10.53 -2.89 -33.86
N TYR A 494 10.87 -4.15 -34.14
CA TYR A 494 10.54 -4.81 -35.40
C TYR A 494 9.69 -6.05 -35.15
N ARG A 495 8.49 -6.08 -35.72
CA ARG A 495 7.55 -7.20 -35.67
C ARG A 495 7.35 -7.78 -37.04
N LYS A 496 7.42 -9.12 -37.13
CA LYS A 496 7.20 -9.84 -38.38
C LYS A 496 6.49 -11.17 -38.13
N GLU A 497 5.46 -11.41 -38.94
CA GLU A 497 4.77 -12.69 -38.97
C GLU A 497 5.07 -13.38 -40.33
N ILE A 498 5.54 -14.64 -40.30
CA ILE A 498 5.86 -15.44 -41.49
C ILE A 498 5.23 -16.81 -41.27
N GLY A 499 4.05 -17.00 -41.84
CA GLY A 499 3.28 -18.24 -41.64
C GLY A 499 2.97 -18.52 -40.17
N VAL A 500 3.52 -19.58 -39.60
CA VAL A 500 3.32 -19.93 -38.16
C VAL A 500 4.36 -19.31 -37.22
N HIS A 501 5.26 -18.48 -37.74
CA HIS A 501 6.35 -17.86 -36.98
C HIS A 501 6.03 -16.40 -36.71
N ARG A 502 6.06 -15.95 -35.43
CA ARG A 502 5.95 -14.55 -35.04
C ARG A 502 7.23 -14.12 -34.32
N PHE A 503 7.80 -13.01 -34.77
CA PHE A 503 9.01 -12.41 -34.26
C PHE A 503 8.70 -11.00 -33.78
N ASP A 504 9.20 -10.64 -32.59
CA ASP A 504 9.21 -9.29 -32.06
C ASP A 504 10.60 -9.03 -31.49
N VAL A 505 11.35 -8.13 -32.10
CA VAL A 505 12.72 -7.77 -31.67
C VAL A 505 12.75 -6.30 -31.31
N SER A 506 13.31 -5.96 -30.16
CA SER A 506 13.38 -4.59 -29.67
C SER A 506 14.75 -4.22 -29.14
N GLY A 507 15.18 -3.00 -29.46
CA GLY A 507 16.33 -2.34 -28.88
C GLY A 507 15.88 -1.06 -28.16
N ILE A 508 16.41 -0.84 -26.96
CA ILE A 508 16.04 0.32 -26.13
C ILE A 508 17.28 1.00 -25.61
N PHE A 509 17.33 2.31 -25.73
CA PHE A 509 18.29 3.19 -25.06
C PHE A 509 17.52 4.09 -24.11
N SER A 510 17.91 4.13 -22.84
CA SER A 510 17.25 4.89 -21.78
C SER A 510 18.24 5.72 -20.97
N MET A 511 17.87 6.95 -20.66
CA MET A 511 18.56 7.84 -19.74
C MET A 511 17.59 8.31 -18.67
N ALA A 512 18.03 8.32 -17.42
CA ALA A 512 17.25 8.83 -16.30
C ALA A 512 18.11 9.68 -15.38
N GLN A 513 17.51 10.70 -14.77
CA GLN A 513 18.14 11.54 -13.76
C GLN A 513 17.15 11.85 -12.66
N ASN A 514 17.66 11.88 -11.43
CA ASN A 514 16.97 12.38 -10.25
C ASN A 514 17.78 13.55 -9.69
N GLU A 515 17.09 14.62 -9.30
CA GLU A 515 17.67 15.78 -8.63
C GLU A 515 16.76 16.16 -7.47
N TYR A 516 17.33 16.26 -6.29
CA TYR A 516 16.65 16.60 -5.04
C TYR A 516 17.27 17.83 -4.40
N GLU A 517 16.44 18.79 -4.07
CA GLU A 517 16.80 20.00 -3.34
C GLU A 517 15.90 20.16 -2.10
N ALA A 518 16.50 20.59 -1.00
CA ALA A 518 15.78 20.87 0.23
C ALA A 518 16.26 22.18 0.87
N LEU A 519 15.32 22.93 1.40
CA LEU A 519 15.58 24.11 2.25
C LEU A 519 14.71 23.98 3.50
N ARG A 520 15.30 24.20 4.67
CA ARG A 520 14.59 24.23 5.94
C ARG A 520 15.03 25.43 6.76
N GLY A 521 14.06 26.21 7.21
CA GLY A 521 14.25 27.29 8.21
C GLY A 521 13.55 26.92 9.51
N VAL A 522 14.18 27.22 10.64
CA VAL A 522 13.65 27.01 11.99
C VAL A 522 13.78 28.31 12.78
N GLY A 523 12.72 28.69 13.46
CA GLY A 523 12.71 29.78 14.46
C GLY A 523 12.34 29.20 15.82
N ASN A 524 13.22 29.39 16.81
CA ASN A 524 13.01 28.99 18.20
C ASN A 524 12.82 30.23 19.09
N GLY A 525 11.97 30.11 20.08
CA GLY A 525 11.74 31.22 21.04
C GLY A 525 10.87 32.33 20.43
N LEU A 526 9.84 31.96 19.69
CA LEU A 526 8.88 32.91 19.11
C LEU A 526 8.02 33.52 20.20
N SER A 527 7.98 34.84 20.26
CA SER A 527 7.21 35.61 21.27
C SER A 527 5.72 35.70 20.92
N TYR A 528 5.33 35.41 19.69
CA TYR A 528 3.95 35.43 19.19
C TYR A 528 3.71 34.37 18.14
N ASN A 529 2.44 34.01 17.93
CA ASN A 529 2.05 33.05 16.92
C ASN A 529 1.99 33.69 15.52
N SER A 530 3.06 33.52 14.76
CA SER A 530 3.09 33.85 13.32
C SER A 530 3.03 32.61 12.43
N LEU A 531 2.74 31.46 12.99
CA LEU A 531 2.95 30.18 12.34
C LEU A 531 4.39 30.10 11.81
N TRP A 532 4.58 29.72 10.56
CA TRP A 532 5.90 29.66 9.87
C TRP A 532 6.09 30.79 8.85
N TYR A 533 5.19 31.78 8.84
CA TYR A 533 5.24 32.85 7.84
C TYR A 533 6.31 33.89 8.16
N ASN A 534 6.73 34.00 9.42
CA ASN A 534 7.79 34.92 9.84
C ASN A 534 8.71 34.27 10.87
N LEU A 535 9.64 33.41 10.39
CA LEU A 535 10.57 32.70 11.26
C LEU A 535 11.51 33.60 12.05
N LYS A 536 11.87 34.79 11.49
CA LYS A 536 12.76 35.73 12.12
C LYS A 536 12.04 36.61 13.14
N GLY A 537 10.76 36.88 12.96
CA GLY A 537 9.98 37.81 13.77
C GLY A 537 9.75 37.29 15.18
N GLY A 538 10.43 37.87 16.16
CA GLY A 538 10.30 37.53 17.59
C GLY A 538 11.02 36.23 17.99
N ALA A 539 11.72 35.54 17.09
CA ALA A 539 12.51 34.36 17.44
C ALA A 539 13.83 34.74 18.10
N LYS A 540 14.18 34.07 19.20
CA LYS A 540 15.46 34.23 19.90
C LYS A 540 16.61 33.61 19.11
N GLU A 541 16.35 32.47 18.45
CA GLU A 541 17.32 31.73 17.64
C GLU A 541 16.71 31.34 16.28
N ASN A 542 17.49 31.50 15.25
CA ASN A 542 17.12 31.11 13.89
C ASN A 542 18.20 30.23 13.29
N SER A 543 17.80 29.21 12.54
CA SER A 543 18.71 28.39 11.77
C SER A 543 18.14 28.09 10.39
N ALA A 544 19.02 27.92 9.43
CA ALA A 544 18.67 27.47 8.09
C ALA A 544 19.61 26.32 7.68
N THR A 545 19.04 25.33 7.03
CA THR A 545 19.79 24.21 6.45
C THR A 545 19.31 23.96 5.02
N SER A 546 20.23 23.51 4.16
CA SER A 546 19.92 23.12 2.80
C SER A 546 20.53 21.74 2.49
N GLY A 547 19.93 21.06 1.53
CA GLY A 547 20.39 19.77 1.04
C GLY A 547 20.30 19.69 -0.47
N TYR A 548 21.22 18.97 -1.08
CA TYR A 548 21.22 18.72 -2.52
C TYR A 548 21.72 17.31 -2.79
N SER A 549 21.05 16.60 -3.69
CA SER A 549 21.57 15.33 -4.20
C SER A 549 21.12 15.10 -5.64
N LYS A 550 21.98 14.43 -6.41
CA LYS A 550 21.75 14.13 -7.81
C LYS A 550 22.34 12.79 -8.20
N TYR A 551 21.63 12.02 -9.01
CA TYR A 551 22.16 10.82 -9.64
C TYR A 551 21.58 10.60 -11.03
N SER A 552 22.29 9.82 -11.84
CA SER A 552 21.88 9.49 -13.20
C SER A 552 22.04 8.00 -13.47
N LEU A 553 21.18 7.49 -14.33
CA LEU A 553 21.20 6.13 -14.85
C LEU A 553 21.23 6.16 -16.38
N MET A 554 21.96 5.24 -17.00
CA MET A 554 21.98 5.03 -18.45
C MET A 554 21.85 3.53 -18.73
N SER A 555 21.07 3.18 -19.71
CA SER A 555 20.74 1.77 -19.97
C SER A 555 20.65 1.45 -21.45
N TYR A 556 21.13 0.29 -21.81
CA TYR A 556 20.96 -0.34 -23.11
C TYR A 556 20.24 -1.67 -22.93
N MET A 557 19.25 -1.95 -23.74
CA MET A 557 18.52 -3.22 -23.69
C MET A 557 18.28 -3.77 -25.09
N PHE A 558 18.44 -5.06 -25.21
CA PHE A 558 18.01 -5.84 -26.37
C PHE A 558 17.05 -6.94 -25.91
N ARG A 559 15.92 -7.12 -26.62
CA ARG A 559 14.95 -8.18 -26.38
C ARG A 559 14.49 -8.81 -27.69
N ALA A 560 14.32 -10.12 -27.66
CA ALA A 560 13.75 -10.90 -28.76
C ALA A 560 12.66 -11.84 -28.21
N ASN A 561 11.47 -11.78 -28.79
CA ASN A 561 10.38 -12.70 -28.54
C ASN A 561 10.12 -13.50 -29.82
N TYR A 562 9.94 -14.80 -29.68
CA TYR A 562 9.63 -15.71 -30.76
C TYR A 562 8.48 -16.63 -30.37
N ILE A 563 7.50 -16.74 -31.26
CA ILE A 563 6.34 -17.62 -31.07
C ILE A 563 6.21 -18.53 -32.28
N TYR A 564 6.14 -19.82 -32.04
CA TYR A 564 5.94 -20.84 -33.05
C TYR A 564 4.58 -21.50 -32.94
N ALA A 565 3.77 -21.36 -33.99
CA ALA A 565 2.47 -22.00 -34.16
C ALA A 565 1.47 -21.76 -32.99
N ASP A 566 1.61 -20.64 -32.24
CA ASP A 566 0.89 -20.38 -31.00
C ASP A 566 1.03 -21.44 -29.91
N LYS A 567 2.05 -22.31 -30.04
CA LYS A 567 2.35 -23.43 -29.12
C LYS A 567 3.56 -23.16 -28.24
N TYR A 568 4.67 -22.72 -28.82
CA TYR A 568 5.94 -22.55 -28.14
C TYR A 568 6.34 -21.07 -28.14
N TYR A 569 6.70 -20.59 -26.99
CA TYR A 569 7.03 -19.20 -26.76
C TYR A 569 8.43 -19.11 -26.17
N LEU A 570 9.27 -18.25 -26.72
CA LEU A 570 10.58 -17.90 -26.23
C LEU A 570 10.68 -16.39 -26.09
N SER A 571 11.10 -15.91 -24.94
CA SER A 571 11.48 -14.51 -24.71
C SER A 571 12.91 -14.49 -24.17
N ALA A 572 13.79 -13.73 -24.78
CA ALA A 572 15.15 -13.55 -24.29
C ALA A 572 15.50 -12.06 -24.28
N SER A 573 16.17 -11.61 -23.25
CA SER A 573 16.62 -10.21 -23.17
C SER A 573 17.95 -10.09 -22.42
N VAL A 574 18.69 -9.04 -22.74
CA VAL A 574 19.84 -8.59 -21.99
C VAL A 574 19.74 -7.09 -21.79
N ARG A 575 19.93 -6.65 -20.56
CA ARG A 575 19.99 -5.23 -20.21
C ARG A 575 21.33 -4.91 -19.59
N TYR A 576 21.91 -3.76 -19.96
CA TYR A 576 23.18 -3.25 -19.48
C TYR A 576 22.95 -1.87 -18.86
N ASP A 577 23.01 -1.78 -17.54
CA ASP A 577 22.71 -0.58 -16.75
C ASP A 577 23.95 0.02 -16.14
N GLY A 578 24.08 1.35 -16.20
CA GLY A 578 25.12 2.12 -15.56
C GLY A 578 24.57 3.14 -14.57
N SER A 579 25.01 3.08 -13.30
CA SER A 579 24.61 3.99 -12.23
C SER A 579 25.74 4.89 -11.77
N SER A 580 25.43 6.19 -11.65
CA SER A 580 26.40 7.17 -11.10
C SER A 580 26.62 7.04 -9.60
N LYS A 581 25.77 6.33 -8.88
CA LYS A 581 25.85 6.11 -7.42
C LYS A 581 26.95 5.12 -7.03
N LEU A 582 27.34 4.23 -7.95
CA LEU A 582 28.31 3.16 -7.71
C LEU A 582 29.75 3.61 -7.97
N ALA A 583 30.68 2.83 -7.46
CA ALA A 583 32.10 3.13 -7.53
C ALA A 583 32.65 3.13 -8.97
N SER A 584 33.69 3.88 -9.20
CA SER A 584 34.40 3.87 -10.50
C SER A 584 34.87 2.46 -10.82
N GLY A 585 34.61 1.98 -12.04
CA GLY A 585 34.91 0.59 -12.44
C GLY A 585 33.77 -0.40 -12.15
N HIS A 586 32.85 -0.09 -11.24
CA HIS A 586 31.71 -0.95 -10.85
C HIS A 586 30.34 -0.37 -11.22
N LYS A 587 30.31 0.72 -11.98
CA LYS A 587 29.07 1.42 -12.37
C LYS A 587 28.15 0.60 -13.27
N TRP A 588 28.71 -0.28 -14.08
CA TRP A 588 27.99 -1.02 -15.12
C TRP A 588 27.71 -2.46 -14.70
N GLY A 589 26.47 -2.93 -14.92
CA GLY A 589 26.02 -4.29 -14.70
C GLY A 589 25.22 -4.85 -15.86
N ALA A 590 25.42 -6.13 -16.19
CA ALA A 590 24.65 -6.84 -17.20
C ALA A 590 23.62 -7.76 -16.52
N PHE A 591 22.37 -7.73 -17.02
CA PHE A 591 21.24 -8.45 -16.45
C PHE A 591 20.51 -9.23 -17.57
N PRO A 592 20.88 -10.50 -17.81
CA PRO A 592 20.23 -11.35 -18.79
C PRO A 592 18.92 -11.95 -18.24
N SER A 593 17.96 -12.26 -19.15
CA SER A 593 16.79 -13.05 -18.82
C SER A 593 16.35 -13.91 -20.00
N VAL A 594 15.76 -15.08 -19.69
CA VAL A 594 15.14 -15.99 -20.66
C VAL A 594 13.86 -16.55 -20.07
N ALA A 595 12.82 -16.65 -20.88
CA ALA A 595 11.57 -17.28 -20.51
C ALA A 595 11.04 -18.15 -21.66
N LEU A 596 10.52 -19.30 -21.27
CA LEU A 596 9.92 -20.30 -22.15
C LEU A 596 8.48 -20.52 -21.72
N ALA A 597 7.59 -20.70 -22.68
CA ALA A 597 6.26 -21.21 -22.38
C ALA A 597 5.79 -22.18 -23.45
N TRP A 598 5.01 -23.18 -23.00
CA TRP A 598 4.40 -24.17 -23.83
C TRP A 598 2.90 -24.21 -23.60
N ARG A 599 2.14 -23.90 -24.64
CA ARG A 599 0.69 -23.98 -24.63
C ARG A 599 0.25 -25.38 -25.01
N VAL A 600 0.12 -26.25 -24.02
CA VAL A 600 -0.16 -27.67 -24.17
C VAL A 600 -1.50 -27.90 -24.87
N THR A 601 -2.50 -27.04 -24.63
CA THR A 601 -3.83 -27.14 -25.26
C THR A 601 -3.82 -27.01 -26.78
N GLN A 602 -2.76 -26.47 -27.38
CA GLN A 602 -2.64 -26.37 -28.84
C GLN A 602 -2.06 -27.64 -29.48
N GLU A 603 -1.69 -28.64 -28.69
CA GLU A 603 -1.18 -29.88 -29.17
C GLU A 603 -2.30 -30.82 -29.64
N ASP A 604 -2.00 -31.63 -30.68
CA ASP A 604 -3.00 -32.53 -31.29
C ASP A 604 -3.56 -33.54 -30.29
N PHE A 605 -2.77 -34.03 -29.34
CA PHE A 605 -3.22 -34.97 -28.31
C PHE A 605 -4.22 -34.37 -27.29
N MET A 606 -4.31 -33.04 -27.22
CA MET A 606 -5.27 -32.32 -26.36
C MET A 606 -6.63 -32.06 -27.01
N ARG A 607 -6.75 -32.22 -28.33
CA ARG A 607 -7.98 -31.90 -29.10
C ARG A 607 -9.23 -32.64 -28.60
N ASN A 608 -9.06 -33.83 -28.04
CA ASN A 608 -10.16 -34.64 -27.53
C ASN A 608 -10.59 -34.27 -26.09
N LEU A 609 -9.83 -33.39 -25.41
CA LEU A 609 -10.10 -32.95 -24.04
C LEU A 609 -10.82 -31.61 -24.03
N SER A 610 -12.04 -31.57 -24.54
CA SER A 610 -12.84 -30.33 -24.70
C SER A 610 -13.16 -29.59 -23.41
N TRP A 611 -12.99 -30.23 -22.26
CA TRP A 611 -13.16 -29.60 -20.96
C TRP A 611 -11.91 -28.79 -20.47
N VAL A 612 -10.75 -28.97 -21.15
CA VAL A 612 -9.53 -28.20 -20.90
C VAL A 612 -9.43 -27.09 -21.95
N ASN A 613 -9.72 -25.86 -21.57
CA ASN A 613 -9.71 -24.69 -22.46
C ASN A 613 -8.33 -24.07 -22.59
N ASN A 614 -7.62 -24.03 -21.48
CA ASN A 614 -6.26 -23.50 -21.42
C ASN A 614 -5.40 -24.38 -20.50
N LEU A 615 -4.23 -24.73 -20.97
CA LEU A 615 -3.15 -25.33 -20.17
C LEU A 615 -1.84 -24.86 -20.76
N LYS A 616 -1.12 -24.04 -19.99
CA LYS A 616 0.15 -23.44 -20.40
C LYS A 616 1.18 -23.60 -19.28
N LEU A 617 2.32 -24.16 -19.62
CA LEU A 617 3.47 -24.29 -18.74
C LEU A 617 4.43 -23.13 -18.99
N ARG A 618 4.99 -22.56 -17.95
CA ARG A 618 5.95 -21.44 -18.00
C ARG A 618 7.19 -21.78 -17.20
N LEU A 619 8.35 -21.42 -17.73
CA LEU A 619 9.64 -21.48 -17.06
C LEU A 619 10.41 -20.21 -17.38
N SER A 620 10.85 -19.49 -16.37
CA SER A 620 11.70 -18.32 -16.57
C SER A 620 12.91 -18.32 -15.64
N TYR A 621 14.00 -17.76 -16.15
CA TYR A 621 15.18 -17.39 -15.40
C TYR A 621 15.57 -15.98 -15.76
N GLY A 622 15.90 -15.16 -14.76
CA GLY A 622 16.36 -13.81 -15.01
C GLY A 622 17.23 -13.28 -13.89
N GLN A 623 18.03 -12.26 -14.23
CA GLN A 623 18.79 -11.47 -13.29
C GLN A 623 18.34 -10.02 -13.34
N THR A 624 18.27 -9.38 -12.16
CA THR A 624 18.06 -7.95 -11.97
C THR A 624 19.11 -7.40 -11.04
N GLY A 625 19.42 -6.12 -11.17
CA GLY A 625 20.37 -5.43 -10.31
C GLY A 625 19.65 -4.46 -9.37
N ASN A 626 20.35 -4.06 -8.30
CA ASN A 626 19.90 -2.97 -7.42
C ASN A 626 21.10 -2.11 -7.06
N ASP A 627 20.96 -0.78 -7.21
CA ASP A 627 21.98 0.22 -6.87
C ASP A 627 21.65 0.95 -5.57
N ASN A 628 21.10 0.24 -4.60
CA ASN A 628 20.47 0.76 -3.39
C ASN A 628 21.46 1.42 -2.40
N VAL A 629 22.16 2.42 -2.88
CA VAL A 629 23.00 3.32 -2.09
C VAL A 629 22.57 4.76 -2.29
N SER A 630 22.81 5.59 -1.28
CA SER A 630 22.61 7.03 -1.41
C SER A 630 23.63 7.62 -2.42
N PRO A 631 23.25 8.67 -3.15
CA PRO A 631 24.22 9.42 -3.96
C PRO A 631 25.46 9.80 -3.13
N TYR A 632 26.64 9.74 -3.76
CA TYR A 632 27.94 10.08 -3.16
C TYR A 632 28.45 9.15 -2.05
N GLN A 633 27.73 8.07 -1.72
CA GLN A 633 28.12 7.12 -0.66
C GLN A 633 29.49 6.48 -0.86
N THR A 634 29.92 6.33 -2.12
CA THR A 634 31.23 5.78 -2.51
C THR A 634 32.41 6.75 -2.34
N GLN A 635 32.13 8.03 -2.07
CA GLN A 635 33.13 9.08 -2.05
C GLN A 635 33.65 9.45 -0.65
N GLY A 636 32.97 8.97 0.40
CA GLY A 636 33.20 9.42 1.76
C GLY A 636 32.59 10.81 2.00
N SER A 637 32.24 11.11 3.22
CA SER A 637 31.67 12.38 3.64
C SER A 637 32.46 12.99 4.79
N ILE A 638 32.38 14.31 4.93
CA ILE A 638 32.99 15.07 6.01
C ILE A 638 31.87 15.58 6.90
N SER A 639 32.03 15.48 8.21
CA SER A 639 31.12 16.02 9.23
C SER A 639 31.81 17.13 10.00
N ASN A 640 31.05 18.14 10.40
CA ASN A 640 31.47 19.27 11.22
C ASN A 640 30.86 19.23 12.63
N VAL A 641 30.56 18.07 13.16
CA VAL A 641 29.88 17.91 14.46
C VAL A 641 30.83 17.92 15.67
N LEU A 642 32.12 18.00 15.47
CA LEU A 642 33.10 18.05 16.54
C LEU A 642 33.64 19.47 16.72
N TYR A 643 34.01 19.77 17.94
CA TYR A 643 34.66 21.02 18.32
C TYR A 643 36.03 20.73 18.92
N TYR A 644 36.99 21.56 18.64
CA TYR A 644 38.28 21.53 19.30
C TYR A 644 38.62 22.92 19.89
N THR A 645 39.34 22.93 20.99
CA THR A 645 39.72 24.16 21.68
C THR A 645 41.17 24.49 21.35
N PHE A 646 41.39 25.70 20.86
CA PHE A 646 42.72 26.27 20.61
C PHE A 646 42.89 27.49 21.52
N GLY A 647 43.63 27.33 22.61
CA GLY A 647 43.66 28.34 23.68
C GLY A 647 42.27 28.53 24.33
N ASN A 648 41.71 29.72 24.26
CA ASN A 648 40.39 30.06 24.78
C ASN A 648 39.30 30.06 23.72
N SER A 649 39.61 29.64 22.48
CA SER A 649 38.66 29.64 21.38
C SER A 649 38.23 28.23 21.03
N THR A 650 36.91 28.02 20.96
CA THR A 650 36.30 26.78 20.45
C THR A 650 36.09 26.91 18.95
N ASN A 651 36.66 25.99 18.17
CA ASN A 651 36.58 25.98 16.72
C ASN A 651 35.88 24.69 16.23
N THR A 652 35.16 24.79 15.13
CA THR A 652 34.51 23.64 14.50
C THR A 652 35.57 22.74 13.83
N ALA A 653 35.55 21.46 14.14
CA ALA A 653 36.38 20.45 13.49
C ALA A 653 35.63 19.74 12.36
N TYR A 654 36.33 19.52 11.27
CA TYR A 654 35.85 18.71 10.14
C TYR A 654 36.56 17.35 10.18
N VAL A 655 35.79 16.30 10.29
CA VAL A 655 36.28 14.93 10.36
C VAL A 655 35.62 14.05 9.29
N PRO A 656 36.32 13.06 8.73
CA PRO A 656 35.69 12.07 7.89
C PRO A 656 34.60 11.33 8.66
N ASN A 657 33.39 11.26 8.10
CA ASN A 657 32.22 10.69 8.75
C ASN A 657 32.01 9.21 8.39
N ASN A 658 32.38 8.81 7.18
CA ASN A 658 32.28 7.43 6.72
C ASN A 658 33.51 7.05 5.89
N LEU A 659 33.89 5.76 5.98
CA LEU A 659 34.92 5.19 5.15
C LEU A 659 34.41 5.00 3.72
N ARG A 660 35.17 5.49 2.73
CA ARG A 660 34.84 5.26 1.32
C ARG A 660 35.08 3.80 0.94
N ASN A 661 34.24 3.26 0.05
CA ASN A 661 34.50 1.98 -0.60
C ASN A 661 34.53 2.14 -2.12
N LEU A 662 35.67 1.85 -2.73
CA LEU A 662 35.91 1.99 -4.16
C LEU A 662 35.51 0.74 -4.96
N ASP A 663 35.11 -0.35 -4.28
CA ASP A 663 34.68 -1.62 -4.89
C ASP A 663 33.15 -1.81 -4.80
N LEU A 664 32.43 -0.76 -4.35
CA LEU A 664 31.00 -0.85 -4.16
C LEU A 664 30.26 -0.96 -5.51
N GLY A 665 29.65 -2.10 -5.75
CA GLY A 665 28.97 -2.45 -6.99
C GLY A 665 27.49 -2.77 -6.81
N TRP A 666 26.89 -3.44 -7.79
CA TRP A 666 25.50 -3.83 -7.84
C TRP A 666 25.17 -4.97 -6.87
N GLU A 667 24.04 -4.90 -6.17
CA GLU A 667 23.35 -6.10 -5.69
C GLU A 667 22.79 -6.85 -6.89
N ARG A 668 22.81 -8.20 -6.88
CA ARG A 668 22.33 -9.05 -7.96
C ARG A 668 21.25 -10.00 -7.46
N THR A 669 20.08 -9.96 -8.07
CA THR A 669 19.01 -10.89 -7.79
C THR A 669 18.82 -11.83 -8.98
N SER A 670 19.00 -13.13 -8.75
CA SER A 670 18.73 -14.20 -9.69
C SER A 670 17.44 -14.92 -9.29
N GLU A 671 16.54 -15.15 -10.23
CA GLU A 671 15.26 -15.80 -9.97
C GLU A 671 14.95 -16.88 -11.00
N VAL A 672 14.51 -18.04 -10.52
CA VAL A 672 13.85 -19.09 -11.30
C VAL A 672 12.37 -19.07 -10.94
N ASN A 673 11.49 -19.05 -11.93
CA ASN A 673 10.05 -19.17 -11.77
C ASN A 673 9.50 -20.30 -12.67
N VAL A 674 8.67 -21.18 -12.09
CA VAL A 674 7.93 -22.23 -12.79
C VAL A 674 6.46 -21.99 -12.57
N GLY A 675 5.69 -21.88 -13.63
CA GLY A 675 4.27 -21.57 -13.57
C GLY A 675 3.40 -22.46 -14.45
N VAL A 676 2.15 -22.61 -14.03
CA VAL A 676 1.10 -23.30 -14.78
C VAL A 676 -0.12 -22.39 -14.84
N ASP A 677 -0.55 -22.03 -16.05
CA ASP A 677 -1.83 -21.37 -16.26
C ASP A 677 -2.84 -22.39 -16.75
N PHE A 678 -4.04 -22.39 -16.18
CA PHE A 678 -5.08 -23.35 -16.51
C PHE A 678 -6.45 -22.71 -16.69
N GLY A 679 -7.28 -23.35 -17.53
CA GLY A 679 -8.67 -23.00 -17.73
C GLY A 679 -9.47 -24.23 -18.05
N PHE A 680 -10.52 -24.52 -17.30
CA PHE A 680 -11.34 -25.71 -17.40
C PHE A 680 -12.83 -25.35 -17.54
N LEU A 681 -13.61 -26.24 -18.16
CA LEU A 681 -15.06 -26.17 -18.28
C LEU A 681 -15.56 -24.86 -18.93
N LYS A 682 -14.96 -24.46 -20.06
CA LYS A 682 -15.17 -23.18 -20.74
C LYS A 682 -14.76 -21.99 -19.85
N ASP A 683 -13.57 -22.12 -19.26
CA ASP A 683 -12.94 -21.15 -18.35
C ASP A 683 -13.76 -20.79 -17.07
N ARG A 684 -14.79 -21.62 -16.74
CA ARG A 684 -15.51 -21.48 -15.46
C ARG A 684 -14.59 -21.70 -14.25
N ILE A 685 -13.52 -22.45 -14.41
CA ILE A 685 -12.45 -22.60 -13.44
C ILE A 685 -11.17 -22.20 -14.15
N SER A 686 -10.58 -21.10 -13.79
CA SER A 686 -9.32 -20.61 -14.38
C SER A 686 -8.39 -20.09 -13.31
N GLY A 687 -7.10 -20.10 -13.60
CA GLY A 687 -6.13 -19.61 -12.62
C GLY A 687 -4.69 -19.87 -13.00
N SER A 688 -3.80 -19.62 -12.04
CA SER A 688 -2.38 -19.92 -12.15
C SER A 688 -1.81 -20.44 -10.85
N VAL A 689 -0.77 -21.26 -10.97
CA VAL A 689 0.08 -21.68 -9.85
C VAL A 689 1.51 -21.36 -10.24
N ASP A 690 2.21 -20.62 -9.42
CA ASP A 690 3.62 -20.24 -9.63
C ASP A 690 4.47 -20.70 -8.43
N TYR A 691 5.62 -21.31 -8.70
CA TYR A 691 6.70 -21.53 -7.75
C TYR A 691 7.89 -20.66 -8.13
N TYR A 692 8.45 -19.95 -7.18
CA TYR A 692 9.63 -19.12 -7.40
C TYR A 692 10.74 -19.42 -6.38
N ASN A 693 11.98 -19.22 -6.83
CA ASN A 693 13.18 -19.23 -6.01
C ASN A 693 14.05 -18.05 -6.43
N ARG A 694 14.18 -17.07 -5.56
CA ARG A 694 14.89 -15.80 -5.75
C ARG A 694 16.05 -15.73 -4.78
N LEU A 695 17.27 -15.58 -5.32
CA LEU A 695 18.51 -15.38 -4.56
C LEU A 695 19.06 -13.99 -4.86
N THR A 696 19.16 -13.15 -3.84
CA THR A 696 19.87 -11.88 -3.91
C THR A 696 21.25 -12.06 -3.30
N SER A 697 22.30 -11.81 -4.08
CA SER A 697 23.70 -11.87 -3.71
C SER A 697 24.32 -10.49 -3.75
N ASP A 698 25.53 -10.37 -3.22
CA ASP A 698 26.29 -9.12 -3.17
C ASP A 698 25.51 -7.99 -2.49
N LEU A 699 24.77 -8.32 -1.40
CA LEU A 699 23.94 -7.36 -0.66
C LEU A 699 24.76 -6.17 -0.19
N ILE A 700 24.27 -4.97 -0.40
CA ILE A 700 24.91 -3.74 0.06
C ILE A 700 24.56 -3.51 1.52
N MET A 701 25.50 -3.84 2.40
CA MET A 701 25.31 -3.82 3.86
C MET A 701 26.39 -3.00 4.55
N ASN A 702 26.14 -2.63 5.80
CA ASN A 702 27.16 -2.07 6.69
C ASN A 702 27.98 -3.22 7.29
N LYS A 703 29.16 -3.47 6.75
CA LYS A 703 30.14 -4.40 7.33
C LYS A 703 30.77 -3.77 8.56
N THR A 704 30.64 -4.43 9.72
CA THR A 704 31.34 -4.00 10.94
C THR A 704 32.84 -4.15 10.78
N ILE A 705 33.61 -3.15 11.21
CA ILE A 705 35.06 -3.14 11.18
C ILE A 705 35.58 -2.73 12.57
N PRO A 706 36.84 -3.13 12.91
CA PRO A 706 37.45 -2.77 14.21
C PRO A 706 37.50 -1.25 14.37
N SER A 707 37.08 -0.75 15.52
CA SER A 707 37.06 0.69 15.85
C SER A 707 38.46 1.33 15.87
N THR A 708 39.52 0.53 15.94
CA THR A 708 40.91 0.96 15.79
C THR A 708 41.19 1.61 14.43
N THR A 709 40.34 1.35 13.42
CA THR A 709 40.44 2.02 12.10
C THR A 709 39.91 3.45 12.12
N GLY A 710 39.32 3.91 13.22
CA GLY A 710 38.64 5.19 13.33
C GLY A 710 37.18 5.15 12.85
N TYR A 711 36.67 4.01 12.38
CA TYR A 711 35.34 3.82 11.91
C TYR A 711 34.73 2.54 12.52
N THR A 712 33.43 2.48 12.64
CA THR A 712 32.71 1.30 13.18
C THR A 712 32.17 0.40 12.07
N SER A 713 31.99 0.93 10.88
CA SER A 713 31.46 0.17 9.73
C SER A 713 31.85 0.78 8.39
N VAL A 714 31.77 -0.02 7.33
CA VAL A 714 31.92 0.38 5.94
C VAL A 714 30.84 -0.27 5.09
N LYS A 715 30.26 0.44 4.13
CA LYS A 715 29.34 -0.17 3.16
C LYS A 715 30.11 -1.06 2.19
N ALA A 716 29.65 -2.31 2.03
CA ALA A 716 30.30 -3.28 1.14
C ALA A 716 29.24 -4.24 0.55
N ASN A 717 29.57 -4.85 -0.58
CA ASN A 717 28.78 -5.91 -1.19
C ASN A 717 29.10 -7.25 -0.48
N VAL A 718 28.22 -7.66 0.44
CA VAL A 718 28.48 -8.82 1.32
C VAL A 718 27.17 -9.52 1.67
N GLY A 719 27.19 -10.87 1.62
CA GLY A 719 26.03 -11.67 2.02
C GLY A 719 25.02 -11.94 0.91
N SER A 720 24.14 -12.88 1.20
CA SER A 720 23.07 -13.27 0.32
C SER A 720 21.81 -13.70 1.08
N VAL A 721 20.63 -13.41 0.48
CA VAL A 721 19.30 -13.71 1.01
C VAL A 721 18.49 -14.44 -0.06
N ARG A 722 17.76 -15.46 0.37
CA ARG A 722 16.83 -16.23 -0.47
C ARG A 722 15.39 -15.99 -0.08
N ASN A 723 14.53 -15.82 -1.08
CA ASN A 723 13.08 -15.94 -0.96
C ASN A 723 12.58 -17.05 -1.87
N SER A 724 11.81 -17.98 -1.33
CA SER A 724 11.16 -19.05 -2.10
C SER A 724 9.71 -19.18 -1.69
N GLY A 725 8.84 -19.50 -2.66
CA GLY A 725 7.42 -19.53 -2.33
C GLY A 725 6.55 -20.11 -3.43
N VAL A 726 5.28 -20.27 -3.08
CA VAL A 726 4.21 -20.71 -3.95
C VAL A 726 3.10 -19.66 -3.97
N GLU A 727 2.62 -19.35 -5.16
CA GLU A 727 1.53 -18.43 -5.40
C GLU A 727 0.41 -19.14 -6.15
N VAL A 728 -0.83 -18.97 -5.72
CA VAL A 728 -2.02 -19.57 -6.35
C VAL A 728 -3.05 -18.47 -6.59
N LEU A 729 -3.52 -18.37 -7.80
CA LEU A 729 -4.68 -17.56 -8.19
C LEU A 729 -5.73 -18.49 -8.77
N LEU A 730 -6.96 -18.41 -8.27
CA LEU A 730 -8.09 -19.18 -8.73
C LEU A 730 -9.29 -18.28 -8.96
N ASN A 731 -9.83 -18.30 -10.16
CA ASN A 731 -11.06 -17.64 -10.53
C ASN A 731 -12.10 -18.70 -10.89
N THR A 732 -13.26 -18.68 -10.23
CA THR A 732 -14.33 -19.64 -10.47
C THR A 732 -15.65 -18.92 -10.75
N GLU A 733 -16.30 -19.29 -11.83
CA GLU A 733 -17.69 -18.94 -12.10
C GLU A 733 -18.58 -20.09 -11.57
N ASN A 734 -19.00 -19.92 -10.30
CA ASN A 734 -19.73 -20.98 -9.57
C ASN A 734 -21.11 -21.22 -10.16
N ILE A 735 -21.85 -20.16 -10.45
CA ILE A 735 -23.18 -20.19 -11.04
C ILE A 735 -23.25 -19.14 -12.15
N ARG A 736 -23.83 -19.54 -13.28
CA ARG A 736 -24.17 -18.65 -14.39
C ARG A 736 -25.53 -19.04 -14.96
N THR A 737 -26.46 -18.12 -14.88
CA THR A 737 -27.78 -18.20 -15.49
C THR A 737 -28.10 -16.89 -16.23
N SER A 738 -29.22 -16.78 -16.89
CA SER A 738 -29.65 -15.53 -17.55
C SER A 738 -29.76 -14.33 -16.58
N ASP A 739 -30.20 -14.58 -15.35
CA ASP A 739 -30.50 -13.53 -14.38
C ASP A 739 -29.54 -13.47 -13.20
N PHE A 740 -28.77 -14.53 -12.95
CA PHE A 740 -27.89 -14.63 -11.78
C PHE A 740 -26.49 -15.15 -12.16
N SER A 741 -25.47 -14.49 -11.66
CA SER A 741 -24.10 -15.00 -11.71
C SER A 741 -23.42 -14.88 -10.36
N TRP A 742 -22.57 -15.86 -10.04
CA TRP A 742 -21.72 -15.88 -8.86
C TRP A 742 -20.28 -16.24 -9.27
N VAL A 743 -19.36 -15.29 -9.05
CA VAL A 743 -17.93 -15.42 -9.33
C VAL A 743 -17.15 -15.32 -8.03
N THR A 744 -16.18 -16.21 -7.83
CA THR A 744 -15.23 -16.18 -6.73
C THR A 744 -13.80 -16.03 -7.26
N LEU A 745 -13.08 -15.03 -6.80
CA LEU A 745 -11.65 -14.88 -6.96
C LEU A 745 -10.98 -15.23 -5.65
N LEU A 746 -10.09 -16.23 -5.65
CA LEU A 746 -9.29 -16.66 -4.51
C LEU A 746 -7.82 -16.50 -4.87
N ASN A 747 -7.05 -15.91 -3.96
CA ASN A 747 -5.60 -15.89 -4.07
C ASN A 747 -4.95 -16.34 -2.77
N PHE A 748 -3.77 -16.94 -2.89
CA PHE A 748 -3.03 -17.50 -1.78
C PHE A 748 -1.54 -17.47 -2.10
N ALA A 749 -0.72 -17.11 -1.12
CA ALA A 749 0.74 -17.10 -1.24
C ALA A 749 1.41 -17.58 0.03
N TYR A 750 2.46 -18.37 -0.15
CA TYR A 750 3.43 -18.76 0.88
C TYR A 750 4.80 -18.22 0.51
N ASN A 751 5.51 -17.61 1.45
CA ASN A 751 6.88 -17.14 1.26
C ASN A 751 7.78 -17.54 2.42
N ARG A 752 8.96 -18.09 2.11
CA ARG A 752 10.03 -18.34 3.06
C ARG A 752 11.22 -17.47 2.74
N ASN A 753 11.67 -16.70 3.73
CA ASN A 753 12.87 -15.87 3.67
C ASN A 753 13.99 -16.50 4.50
N GLU A 754 15.23 -16.48 4.00
CA GLU A 754 16.39 -16.97 4.75
C GLU A 754 17.68 -16.26 4.33
N ILE A 755 18.55 -15.99 5.27
CA ILE A 755 19.93 -15.57 5.04
C ILE A 755 20.72 -16.81 4.60
N VAL A 756 21.32 -16.77 3.42
CA VAL A 756 22.06 -17.92 2.85
C VAL A 756 23.54 -17.85 3.22
N ASP A 757 24.11 -16.66 3.17
CA ASP A 757 25.54 -16.45 3.45
C ASP A 757 25.79 -15.03 3.97
N LEU A 758 26.81 -14.91 4.81
CA LEU A 758 27.39 -13.66 5.27
C LEU A 758 28.92 -13.79 5.17
N GLN A 759 29.58 -12.91 4.42
CA GLN A 759 31.04 -12.96 4.25
C GLN A 759 31.80 -12.64 5.55
N PHE A 760 31.14 -11.99 6.50
CA PHE A 760 31.64 -11.76 7.86
C PHE A 760 30.69 -12.47 8.82
N LYS A 761 31.09 -13.61 9.30
CA LYS A 761 30.31 -14.44 10.20
C LYS A 761 31.17 -14.89 11.36
N GLU A 762 30.54 -15.05 12.50
CA GLU A 762 31.12 -15.55 13.73
C GLU A 762 30.33 -16.76 14.21
N ASP A 763 30.97 -17.61 15.00
CA ASP A 763 30.26 -18.66 15.72
C ASP A 763 29.44 -18.03 16.84
N LEU A 764 28.11 -18.22 16.75
CA LEU A 764 27.16 -17.64 17.69
C LEU A 764 26.98 -18.45 18.96
N SER A 765 27.62 -19.61 19.09
CA SER A 765 27.51 -20.51 20.25
C SER A 765 27.89 -19.85 21.58
N THR A 766 28.68 -18.78 21.53
CA THR A 766 29.13 -18.04 22.73
C THR A 766 28.12 -16.99 23.22
N TYR A 767 27.08 -16.71 22.42
CA TYR A 767 26.09 -15.65 22.72
C TYR A 767 24.77 -16.18 23.28
N GLY A 768 24.52 -17.49 23.20
CA GLY A 768 23.33 -18.08 23.78
C GLY A 768 23.14 -19.55 23.44
N GLU A 769 22.46 -20.26 24.34
CA GLU A 769 22.19 -21.70 24.23
C GLU A 769 21.39 -22.01 22.93
N SER A 770 20.42 -21.15 22.57
CA SER A 770 19.58 -21.31 21.38
C SER A 770 20.34 -21.07 20.07
N LEU A 771 21.54 -20.52 20.12
CA LEU A 771 22.36 -20.19 18.97
C LEU A 771 23.52 -21.18 18.75
N LYS A 772 23.61 -22.26 19.56
CA LYS A 772 24.63 -23.28 19.43
C LYS A 772 24.68 -23.89 18.04
N GLY A 773 25.87 -23.88 17.44
CA GLY A 773 26.09 -24.38 16.08
C GLY A 773 25.57 -23.49 14.96
N MET A 774 25.14 -22.27 15.28
CA MET A 774 24.76 -21.27 14.28
C MET A 774 25.89 -20.28 14.01
N GLU A 775 25.92 -19.75 12.79
CA GLU A 775 26.87 -18.73 12.37
C GLU A 775 26.09 -17.46 11.94
N GLY A 776 26.69 -16.28 12.14
CA GLY A 776 26.05 -15.03 11.74
C GLY A 776 26.75 -13.77 12.25
N ASP A 777 26.00 -12.68 12.30
CA ASP A 777 26.35 -11.41 12.94
C ASP A 777 25.41 -11.19 14.13
N TYR A 778 25.91 -11.46 15.34
CA TYR A 778 25.11 -11.31 16.56
C TYR A 778 24.63 -9.88 16.80
N LYS A 779 25.49 -8.90 16.49
CA LYS A 779 25.17 -7.49 16.71
C LYS A 779 23.93 -7.02 15.95
N ASN A 780 23.77 -7.53 14.72
CA ASN A 780 22.66 -7.19 13.85
C ASN A 780 21.55 -8.26 13.85
N LEU A 781 21.75 -9.36 14.57
CA LEU A 781 20.87 -10.53 14.61
C LEU A 781 20.64 -11.15 13.22
N TRP A 782 21.66 -11.14 12.37
CA TRP A 782 21.65 -11.80 11.07
C TRP A 782 22.24 -13.20 11.21
N ILE A 783 21.39 -14.21 11.18
CA ILE A 783 21.75 -15.60 11.44
C ILE A 783 21.57 -16.42 10.17
N ILE A 784 22.58 -17.12 9.73
CA ILE A 784 22.53 -17.97 8.53
C ILE A 784 21.45 -19.08 8.73
N GLY A 785 20.61 -19.27 7.71
CA GLY A 785 19.49 -20.20 7.72
C GLY A 785 18.20 -19.64 8.37
N GLN A 786 18.27 -18.43 8.96
CA GLN A 786 17.11 -17.75 9.55
C GLN A 786 16.61 -16.60 8.67
N PRO A 787 15.35 -16.17 8.81
CA PRO A 787 14.85 -14.94 8.20
C PRO A 787 15.65 -13.70 8.60
N ILE A 788 15.64 -12.67 7.75
CA ILE A 788 16.36 -11.41 8.03
C ILE A 788 15.72 -10.56 9.12
N ASP A 789 14.48 -10.85 9.50
CA ASP A 789 13.62 -10.05 10.37
C ASP A 789 13.14 -10.83 11.61
N ILE A 790 14.00 -11.67 12.16
CA ILE A 790 13.69 -12.48 13.36
C ILE A 790 13.50 -11.63 14.61
N ASN A 791 12.65 -12.14 15.51
CA ASN A 791 12.58 -11.71 16.91
C ASN A 791 13.48 -12.61 17.76
N TYR A 792 14.52 -12.04 18.36
CA TYR A 792 15.40 -12.73 19.30
C TYR A 792 15.20 -12.17 20.69
N SER A 793 14.56 -12.93 21.59
CA SER A 793 14.03 -12.41 22.83
C SER A 793 14.09 -13.42 23.98
N LEU A 794 14.11 -12.90 25.21
CA LEU A 794 13.84 -13.71 26.40
C LEU A 794 12.39 -14.18 26.37
N MET A 795 12.14 -15.44 26.72
CA MET A 795 10.79 -15.98 26.85
C MET A 795 10.23 -15.81 28.26
N THR A 796 8.91 -15.58 28.31
CA THR A 796 8.11 -15.64 29.54
C THR A 796 7.13 -16.81 29.43
N VAL A 797 6.94 -17.55 30.52
CA VAL A 797 6.13 -18.78 30.55
C VAL A 797 4.91 -18.67 31.47
N GLY A 798 4.62 -17.49 31.97
CA GLY A 798 3.49 -17.21 32.83
C GLY A 798 3.76 -16.08 33.81
N ILE A 799 3.03 -16.09 34.91
CA ILE A 799 3.16 -15.16 36.04
C ILE A 799 3.43 -15.97 37.29
N TRP A 800 4.41 -15.57 38.10
CA TRP A 800 4.71 -16.20 39.37
C TRP A 800 3.50 -16.13 40.30
N GLN A 801 3.08 -17.29 40.84
CA GLN A 801 1.98 -17.42 41.80
C GLN A 801 2.46 -17.33 43.26
N LEU A 802 1.53 -17.18 44.20
CA LEU A 802 1.87 -17.04 45.63
C LEU A 802 2.60 -18.25 46.20
N ASP A 803 2.24 -19.46 45.77
CA ASP A 803 2.86 -20.72 46.15
C ASP A 803 4.24 -20.95 45.51
N GLU A 804 4.60 -20.16 44.53
CA GLU A 804 5.89 -20.14 43.82
C GLU A 804 6.86 -19.09 44.35
N ALA A 805 6.55 -18.41 45.50
CA ALA A 805 7.33 -17.29 46.00
C ALA A 805 8.81 -17.60 46.25
N GLU A 806 9.13 -18.77 46.79
CA GLU A 806 10.52 -19.21 47.04
C GLU A 806 11.29 -19.42 45.74
N GLU A 807 10.64 -19.99 44.74
CA GLU A 807 11.25 -20.21 43.42
C GLU A 807 11.43 -18.87 42.69
N ALA A 808 10.42 -18.01 42.73
CA ALA A 808 10.50 -16.65 42.15
C ALA A 808 11.68 -15.85 42.73
N ALA A 809 11.93 -15.98 44.04
CA ALA A 809 13.04 -15.30 44.73
C ALA A 809 14.42 -15.68 44.21
N LYS A 810 14.61 -16.91 43.69
CA LYS A 810 15.88 -17.34 43.07
C LYS A 810 16.22 -16.51 41.83
N TYR A 811 15.21 -16.09 41.10
CA TYR A 811 15.34 -15.22 39.92
C TYR A 811 15.20 -13.72 40.22
N GLY A 812 15.22 -13.36 41.51
CA GLY A 812 15.01 -11.98 41.97
C GLY A 812 13.61 -11.45 41.69
N CYS A 813 12.63 -12.33 41.53
CA CYS A 813 11.24 -12.03 41.25
C CYS A 813 10.37 -12.21 42.49
N THR A 814 9.14 -11.68 42.42
CA THR A 814 8.10 -11.90 43.42
C THR A 814 6.81 -12.38 42.75
N PRO A 815 5.88 -13.01 43.48
CA PRO A 815 4.56 -13.34 42.94
C PRO A 815 3.90 -12.16 42.25
N GLY A 816 3.23 -12.42 41.13
CA GLY A 816 2.62 -11.40 40.32
C GLY A 816 3.55 -10.81 39.23
N GLN A 817 4.85 -11.14 39.21
CA GLN A 817 5.77 -10.79 38.14
C GLN A 817 5.79 -11.85 37.04
N TYR A 818 6.25 -11.50 35.84
CA TYR A 818 6.44 -12.44 34.77
C TYR A 818 7.46 -13.53 35.17
N LYS A 819 7.10 -14.78 34.86
CA LYS A 819 7.93 -15.95 35.03
C LYS A 819 8.82 -16.12 33.80
N PRO A 820 10.14 -15.89 33.90
CA PRO A 820 11.06 -16.07 32.80
C PRO A 820 11.30 -17.55 32.51
N PHE A 821 11.74 -17.83 31.29
CA PHE A 821 12.18 -19.14 30.85
C PHE A 821 13.70 -19.22 30.93
N ASP A 822 14.21 -19.99 31.88
CA ASP A 822 15.63 -20.29 32.02
C ASP A 822 15.95 -21.46 31.08
N LEU A 823 16.58 -21.16 29.93
CA LEU A 823 16.82 -22.13 28.87
C LEU A 823 17.96 -23.09 29.22
N ASN A 824 19.05 -22.56 29.80
CA ASN A 824 20.24 -23.33 30.16
C ASN A 824 20.15 -23.95 31.58
N LYS A 825 19.11 -23.57 32.37
CA LYS A 825 18.82 -24.05 33.73
C LYS A 825 19.95 -23.78 34.74
N ASP A 826 20.61 -22.65 34.62
CA ASP A 826 21.69 -22.22 35.51
C ASP A 826 21.17 -21.41 36.72
N GLY A 827 19.87 -21.13 36.79
CA GLY A 827 19.20 -20.37 37.86
C GLY A 827 19.38 -18.87 37.71
N LYS A 828 19.81 -18.39 36.54
CA LYS A 828 19.97 -16.97 36.19
C LYS A 828 19.30 -16.70 34.86
N ILE A 829 18.85 -15.48 34.66
CA ILE A 829 18.31 -15.04 33.36
C ILE A 829 19.26 -14.02 32.74
N THR A 830 19.90 -14.45 31.69
CA THR A 830 20.91 -13.68 30.94
C THR A 830 20.57 -13.61 29.44
N ASP A 831 21.46 -13.05 28.63
CA ASP A 831 21.33 -13.08 27.18
C ASP A 831 21.42 -14.50 26.60
N GLU A 832 22.01 -15.44 27.35
CA GLU A 832 22.14 -16.84 26.96
C GLU A 832 20.78 -17.58 26.91
N ASP A 833 19.75 -17.05 27.62
CA ASP A 833 18.38 -17.59 27.64
C ASP A 833 17.49 -17.05 26.51
N ARG A 834 18.00 -16.21 25.65
CA ARG A 834 17.22 -15.72 24.52
C ARG A 834 16.96 -16.81 23.50
N VAL A 835 15.80 -16.74 22.86
CA VAL A 835 15.39 -17.67 21.80
C VAL A 835 14.89 -16.91 20.57
N ILE A 836 14.98 -17.53 19.41
CA ILE A 836 14.34 -17.04 18.18
C ILE A 836 12.84 -17.27 18.34
N ASN A 837 12.08 -16.18 18.48
CA ASN A 837 10.65 -16.19 18.78
C ASN A 837 9.82 -15.61 17.64
N GLY A 838 9.95 -16.19 16.44
CA GLY A 838 9.22 -15.76 15.25
C GLY A 838 9.90 -14.62 14.50
N LYS A 839 9.17 -14.02 13.58
CA LYS A 839 9.64 -12.98 12.65
C LYS A 839 8.55 -11.94 12.38
N HIS A 840 8.93 -10.78 11.81
CA HIS A 840 7.98 -9.68 11.56
C HIS A 840 7.14 -9.88 10.28
N THR A 841 7.66 -10.53 9.26
CA THR A 841 6.92 -10.79 8.03
C THR A 841 6.07 -12.06 8.10
N PRO A 842 4.85 -12.09 7.53
CA PRO A 842 4.02 -13.29 7.49
C PRO A 842 4.59 -14.36 6.54
N ASP A 843 4.30 -15.63 6.84
CA ASP A 843 4.55 -16.77 5.95
C ASP A 843 3.44 -16.89 4.91
N TRP A 844 2.20 -16.69 5.34
CA TRP A 844 0.99 -16.94 4.57
C TRP A 844 0.20 -15.65 4.38
N THR A 845 -0.21 -15.41 3.14
CA THR A 845 -1.10 -14.28 2.81
C THR A 845 -2.11 -14.73 1.76
N GLY A 846 -3.28 -14.09 1.76
CA GLY A 846 -4.27 -14.38 0.74
C GLY A 846 -5.49 -13.49 0.83
N GLY A 847 -6.40 -13.72 -0.11
CA GLY A 847 -7.65 -13.00 -0.17
C GLY A 847 -8.70 -13.72 -0.98
N MET A 848 -9.95 -13.39 -0.71
CA MET A 848 -11.12 -13.93 -1.40
C MET A 848 -12.08 -12.80 -1.73
N THR A 849 -12.49 -12.70 -2.99
CA THR A 849 -13.54 -11.80 -3.44
C THR A 849 -14.68 -12.61 -4.03
N ASN A 850 -15.90 -12.38 -3.53
CA ASN A 850 -17.11 -12.93 -4.12
C ASN A 850 -17.93 -11.81 -4.76
N THR A 851 -18.40 -12.05 -5.97
CA THR A 851 -19.26 -11.14 -6.72
C THR A 851 -20.51 -11.88 -7.14
N PHE A 852 -21.65 -11.34 -6.75
CA PHE A 852 -22.99 -11.81 -7.13
C PHE A 852 -23.65 -10.75 -7.98
N ARG A 853 -24.25 -11.15 -9.08
CA ARG A 853 -25.08 -10.29 -9.92
C ARG A 853 -26.46 -10.94 -10.05
N TYR A 854 -27.50 -10.19 -9.74
CA TYR A 854 -28.87 -10.59 -9.92
C TYR A 854 -29.63 -9.50 -10.66
N LYS A 855 -29.91 -9.71 -11.94
CA LYS A 855 -30.46 -8.69 -12.84
C LYS A 855 -29.63 -7.39 -12.75
N ASN A 856 -30.23 -6.33 -12.25
CA ASN A 856 -29.63 -5.01 -12.13
C ASN A 856 -28.86 -4.78 -10.82
N PHE A 857 -28.93 -5.73 -9.87
CA PHE A 857 -28.20 -5.66 -8.61
C PHE A 857 -26.86 -6.34 -8.72
N ASP A 858 -25.84 -5.74 -8.11
CA ASP A 858 -24.54 -6.35 -7.87
C ASP A 858 -24.19 -6.27 -6.38
N LEU A 859 -23.75 -7.39 -5.82
CA LEU A 859 -23.20 -7.49 -4.47
C LEU A 859 -21.80 -8.03 -4.57
N SER A 860 -20.84 -7.35 -3.99
CA SER A 860 -19.46 -7.81 -3.90
C SER A 860 -18.94 -7.67 -2.49
N PHE A 861 -18.20 -8.68 -2.01
CA PHE A 861 -17.46 -8.57 -0.75
C PHE A 861 -16.08 -9.19 -0.88
N GLN A 862 -15.15 -8.65 -0.11
CA GLN A 862 -13.75 -9.07 -0.11
C GLN A 862 -13.25 -9.29 1.31
N MET A 863 -12.48 -10.36 1.48
CA MET A 863 -11.75 -10.67 2.71
C MET A 863 -10.27 -10.89 2.38
N SER A 864 -9.40 -10.56 3.33
CA SER A 864 -7.97 -10.83 3.25
C SER A 864 -7.46 -11.42 4.57
N PHE A 865 -6.35 -12.15 4.51
CA PHE A 865 -5.72 -12.73 5.69
C PHE A 865 -4.20 -12.73 5.59
N GLN A 866 -3.56 -12.74 6.74
CA GLN A 866 -2.13 -13.08 6.88
C GLN A 866 -1.91 -13.92 8.13
N SER A 867 -0.83 -14.73 8.14
CA SER A 867 -0.44 -15.54 9.29
C SER A 867 1.06 -15.83 9.29
N GLY A 868 1.62 -16.06 10.49
CA GLY A 868 3.01 -16.41 10.72
C GLY A 868 3.89 -15.25 11.18
N ALA A 869 3.32 -14.06 11.41
CA ALA A 869 4.08 -12.89 11.85
C ALA A 869 3.89 -12.60 13.34
N LYS A 870 4.97 -12.11 13.97
CA LYS A 870 4.96 -11.59 15.34
C LYS A 870 5.73 -10.29 15.38
N THR A 871 5.15 -9.26 15.97
CA THR A 871 5.76 -7.93 16.04
C THR A 871 5.72 -7.39 17.45
N ARG A 872 6.70 -6.57 17.82
CA ARG A 872 6.70 -5.86 19.11
C ARG A 872 5.49 -4.94 19.17
N ASN A 873 4.64 -5.17 20.16
CA ASN A 873 3.45 -4.37 20.39
C ASN A 873 3.77 -3.25 21.42
N GLN A 874 4.23 -2.12 20.94
CA GLN A 874 4.56 -0.99 21.79
C GLN A 874 3.31 -0.40 22.46
N PHE A 875 2.17 -0.48 21.81
CA PHE A 875 0.90 -0.05 22.40
C PHE A 875 0.60 -0.88 23.67
N TYR A 876 0.56 -2.19 23.53
CA TYR A 876 0.32 -3.09 24.66
C TYR A 876 1.32 -2.88 25.80
N VAL A 877 2.60 -2.78 25.44
CA VAL A 877 3.67 -2.53 26.42
C VAL A 877 3.46 -1.23 27.19
N SER A 878 3.15 -0.15 26.48
CA SER A 878 3.05 1.17 27.09
C SER A 878 1.75 1.38 27.88
N TYR A 879 0.66 0.68 27.51
CA TYR A 879 -0.67 0.97 28.07
C TYR A 879 -1.23 -0.13 28.97
N ALA A 880 -0.79 -1.37 28.80
CA ALA A 880 -1.23 -2.47 29.63
C ALA A 880 -0.18 -2.93 30.65
N LEU A 881 1.12 -2.77 30.34
CA LEU A 881 2.20 -3.33 31.14
C LEU A 881 3.01 -2.32 31.94
N GLU A 882 3.19 -1.10 31.48
CA GLU A 882 4.08 -0.09 32.13
C GLU A 882 3.36 0.81 33.13
N GLY A 883 2.39 0.30 33.81
CA GLY A 883 1.30 1.04 34.43
C GLY A 883 1.57 1.95 35.57
N ASN A 884 2.68 2.23 36.10
CA ASN A 884 2.65 2.99 37.33
C ASN A 884 3.48 4.27 37.40
N THR A 885 4.62 4.30 36.84
CA THR A 885 5.43 5.53 36.89
C THR A 885 4.93 6.60 35.92
N GLN A 886 4.13 6.21 34.93
CA GLN A 886 3.59 7.10 33.89
C GLN A 886 2.07 7.01 33.69
N ASN A 887 1.36 6.15 34.45
CA ASN A 887 -0.10 6.05 34.51
C ASN A 887 -0.84 5.75 33.19
N PHE A 888 -0.41 4.72 32.47
CA PHE A 888 -0.95 4.41 31.17
C PHE A 888 -1.93 3.23 31.16
N ASN A 889 -2.34 2.72 32.29
CA ASN A 889 -3.18 1.51 32.38
C ASN A 889 -4.66 1.82 32.21
N ASN A 890 -5.00 2.51 31.09
CA ASN A 890 -6.40 2.74 30.82
C ASN A 890 -7.05 1.62 30.01
N LEU A 891 -6.25 0.63 29.52
CA LEU A 891 -6.82 -0.52 28.83
C LEU A 891 -7.46 -1.48 29.82
N LYS A 892 -8.71 -1.82 29.56
CA LYS A 892 -9.41 -2.86 30.30
C LYS A 892 -8.78 -4.21 30.06
N GLY A 893 -8.36 -4.89 31.11
CA GLY A 893 -7.71 -6.19 31.03
C GLY A 893 -7.74 -6.92 32.35
N ASP A 894 -7.42 -8.21 32.31
CA ASP A 894 -7.24 -9.06 33.49
C ASP A 894 -5.81 -8.90 34.00
N TYR A 895 -5.65 -8.60 35.28
CA TYR A 895 -4.35 -8.47 35.95
C TYR A 895 -4.30 -9.34 37.23
N TRP A 896 -3.11 -9.81 37.50
CA TRP A 896 -2.88 -10.65 38.66
C TRP A 896 -2.98 -9.84 39.97
N THR A 897 -3.74 -10.31 40.92
CA THR A 897 -3.70 -9.90 42.33
C THR A 897 -3.66 -11.14 43.22
N PRO A 898 -3.29 -11.02 44.52
CA PRO A 898 -3.36 -12.14 45.45
C PRO A 898 -4.76 -12.80 45.53
N GLU A 899 -5.80 -12.00 45.33
CA GLU A 899 -7.21 -12.42 45.37
C GLU A 899 -7.70 -12.92 43.99
N ASN A 900 -7.02 -12.53 42.91
CA ASN A 900 -7.31 -12.95 41.53
C ASN A 900 -6.01 -13.45 40.89
N PRO A 901 -5.57 -14.68 41.17
CA PRO A 901 -4.30 -15.21 40.66
C PRO A 901 -4.40 -15.63 39.22
N SER A 902 -4.50 -14.68 38.30
CA SER A 902 -4.48 -14.92 36.85
C SER A 902 -3.08 -15.33 36.39
N ASN A 903 -3.00 -16.41 35.59
CA ASN A 903 -1.78 -16.84 34.94
C ASN A 903 -1.77 -16.39 33.45
N GLU A 904 -2.77 -15.65 33.01
CA GLU A 904 -2.78 -15.08 31.71
C GLU A 904 -1.69 -14.00 31.62
N ARG A 905 -0.94 -14.01 30.53
CA ARG A 905 0.24 -13.16 30.30
C ARG A 905 -0.06 -11.67 30.11
N HIS A 906 -1.30 -11.24 30.32
CA HIS A 906 -1.72 -9.91 29.89
C HIS A 906 -1.28 -8.82 30.87
N GLN A 907 -1.30 -9.11 32.17
CA GLN A 907 -1.02 -8.11 33.18
C GLN A 907 -0.46 -8.75 34.45
N PRO A 908 0.83 -8.58 34.72
CA PRO A 908 1.36 -8.93 36.03
C PRO A 908 0.72 -8.00 37.07
N SER A 909 0.76 -8.48 38.34
CA SER A 909 0.28 -7.71 39.47
C SER A 909 0.88 -6.33 39.56
N ASN A 910 0.06 -5.42 39.98
CA ASN A 910 0.49 -4.13 40.41
C ASN A 910 0.98 -4.00 41.86
N ALA A 911 0.94 -5.00 42.72
CA ALA A 911 1.33 -4.93 44.12
C ALA A 911 2.69 -4.25 44.38
N GLY A 912 2.85 -3.04 44.00
CA GLY A 912 4.09 -2.25 43.99
C GLY A 912 5.07 -2.65 42.87
N ILE A 913 4.68 -3.49 41.97
CA ILE A 913 5.54 -4.20 41.04
C ILE A 913 5.66 -3.48 39.70
N TYR A 914 4.67 -2.69 39.31
CA TYR A 914 4.81 -1.89 38.10
C TYR A 914 5.95 -0.88 38.19
N ALA A 915 6.19 -0.32 39.39
CA ALA A 915 7.37 0.52 39.61
C ALA A 915 8.68 -0.27 39.41
N ASN A 916 8.64 -1.58 39.59
CA ASN A 916 9.79 -2.49 39.53
C ASN A 916 9.84 -3.37 38.28
N TYR A 917 8.87 -3.24 37.36
CA TYR A 917 8.96 -3.90 36.07
C TYR A 917 10.29 -3.51 35.32
N ARG A 918 10.74 -2.27 35.49
CA ARG A 918 12.07 -1.82 35.06
C ARG A 918 13.21 -2.31 35.96
N SER A 919 12.91 -2.77 37.18
CA SER A 919 13.89 -3.21 38.16
C SER A 919 13.90 -4.72 38.44
N ALA A 920 13.07 -5.49 37.71
CA ALA A 920 13.23 -6.94 37.73
C ALA A 920 14.68 -7.27 37.32
N THR A 921 15.35 -8.03 38.19
CA THR A 921 16.81 -8.18 38.17
C THR A 921 17.31 -9.15 37.10
N TRP A 922 16.42 -9.71 36.28
CA TRP A 922 16.81 -10.58 35.20
C TRP A 922 17.15 -9.72 33.93
N GLY A 923 18.45 -9.64 33.72
CA GLY A 923 19.06 -8.91 32.61
C GLY A 923 19.23 -7.40 32.87
N ASN A 924 20.09 -6.79 32.09
CA ASN A 924 20.26 -5.34 32.04
C ASN A 924 19.07 -4.68 31.30
N ASN A 925 18.99 -3.36 31.32
CA ASN A 925 17.84 -2.61 30.78
C ASN A 925 17.53 -2.91 29.29
N GLU A 926 18.49 -3.34 28.51
CA GLU A 926 18.32 -3.71 27.11
C GLU A 926 17.56 -5.03 26.95
N ASN A 927 17.76 -6.00 27.86
CA ASN A 927 17.13 -7.31 27.80
C ASN A 927 15.63 -7.28 28.09
N LYS A 928 15.19 -6.36 28.93
CA LYS A 928 13.76 -6.13 29.22
C LYS A 928 12.98 -5.64 27.99
N ALA A 929 13.64 -4.88 27.13
CA ALA A 929 13.00 -4.35 25.93
C ALA A 929 12.65 -5.44 24.90
N THR A 930 13.26 -6.63 24.99
CA THR A 930 13.14 -7.70 23.98
C THR A 930 12.47 -8.97 24.51
N SER A 931 11.70 -8.90 25.61
CA SER A 931 11.00 -10.07 26.17
C SER A 931 9.77 -10.45 25.34
N SER A 932 9.44 -11.76 25.34
CA SER A 932 8.36 -12.32 24.50
C SER A 932 6.96 -11.79 24.82
N HIS A 933 6.71 -11.35 26.07
CA HIS A 933 5.42 -10.76 26.44
C HIS A 933 5.14 -9.41 25.72
N ARG A 934 6.17 -8.82 25.12
CA ARG A 934 6.05 -7.61 24.29
C ARG A 934 5.72 -7.90 22.83
N LEU A 935 5.70 -9.18 22.44
CA LEU A 935 5.40 -9.60 21.07
C LEU A 935 3.93 -10.01 20.97
N SER A 936 3.21 -9.43 20.04
CA SER A 936 1.87 -9.87 19.63
C SER A 936 1.94 -10.57 18.28
N LYS A 937 1.08 -11.57 18.09
CA LYS A 937 0.81 -12.11 16.76
C LYS A 937 0.12 -11.04 15.94
N THR A 938 0.58 -10.85 14.71
CA THR A 938 -0.07 -9.96 13.73
C THR A 938 -0.85 -10.76 12.69
N ASP A 939 -1.23 -11.98 13.05
CA ASP A 939 -2.15 -12.79 12.26
C ASP A 939 -3.53 -12.14 12.28
N PHE A 940 -4.18 -12.10 11.13
CA PHE A 940 -5.55 -11.59 11.04
C PHE A 940 -6.34 -12.21 9.89
N VAL A 941 -7.66 -12.13 10.03
CA VAL A 941 -8.62 -12.20 8.92
C VAL A 941 -9.39 -10.89 8.93
N LYS A 942 -9.38 -10.17 7.82
CA LYS A 942 -10.01 -8.86 7.67
C LYS A 942 -11.12 -8.92 6.64
N PHE A 943 -12.24 -8.31 6.97
CA PHE A 943 -13.29 -8.01 6.02
C PHE A 943 -12.98 -6.64 5.38
N ASN A 944 -12.50 -6.65 4.13
CA ASN A 944 -12.02 -5.43 3.49
C ASN A 944 -13.17 -4.51 3.08
N TYR A 945 -14.19 -5.06 2.39
CA TYR A 945 -15.39 -4.32 2.04
C TYR A 945 -16.57 -5.24 1.70
N ALA A 946 -17.79 -4.68 1.81
CA ALA A 946 -18.99 -5.18 1.15
C ALA A 946 -19.65 -4.01 0.40
N SER A 947 -19.99 -4.21 -0.86
CA SER A 947 -20.60 -3.21 -1.73
C SER A 947 -21.85 -3.78 -2.40
N LEU A 948 -22.96 -3.06 -2.27
CA LEU A 948 -24.21 -3.36 -2.95
C LEU A 948 -24.53 -2.23 -3.94
N GLY A 949 -24.69 -2.58 -5.21
CA GLY A 949 -24.97 -1.65 -6.30
C GLY A 949 -26.29 -1.97 -7.00
N TYR A 950 -26.88 -0.95 -7.59
CA TYR A 950 -28.01 -1.04 -8.49
C TYR A 950 -27.77 -0.20 -9.75
N THR A 951 -27.81 -0.83 -10.92
CA THR A 951 -27.67 -0.17 -12.22
C THR A 951 -29.05 -0.01 -12.85
N PHE A 952 -29.42 1.22 -13.20
CA PHE A 952 -30.73 1.51 -13.75
C PHE A 952 -30.90 0.99 -15.18
N ASP A 953 -32.13 0.57 -15.48
CA ASP A 953 -32.48 -0.02 -16.78
C ASP A 953 -32.33 0.99 -17.93
N LYS A 954 -31.82 0.55 -19.08
CA LYS A 954 -31.65 1.38 -20.31
C LYS A 954 -32.94 2.08 -20.74
N ARG A 955 -34.12 1.49 -20.49
CA ARG A 955 -35.42 2.11 -20.79
C ARG A 955 -35.69 3.35 -19.93
N PHE A 956 -35.30 3.32 -18.66
CA PHE A 956 -35.37 4.48 -17.78
C PHE A 956 -34.34 5.54 -18.18
N LEU A 957 -33.11 5.13 -18.44
CA LEU A 957 -32.00 6.01 -18.80
C LEU A 957 -32.28 6.80 -20.10
N GLY A 958 -32.89 6.16 -21.10
CA GLY A 958 -33.28 6.83 -22.35
C GLY A 958 -34.28 7.98 -22.14
N LYS A 959 -35.17 7.90 -21.14
CA LYS A 959 -36.09 8.99 -20.80
C LYS A 959 -35.40 10.20 -20.17
N VAL A 960 -34.31 9.99 -19.45
CA VAL A 960 -33.53 11.04 -18.78
C VAL A 960 -32.25 11.42 -19.53
N LYS A 961 -32.07 10.88 -20.77
CA LYS A 961 -30.91 11.12 -21.66
C LYS A 961 -29.57 10.77 -21.00
N LEU A 962 -29.54 9.72 -20.22
CA LEU A 962 -28.30 9.19 -19.62
C LEU A 962 -27.89 7.89 -20.30
N SER A 963 -26.59 7.68 -20.46
CA SER A 963 -26.00 6.46 -20.99
C SER A 963 -25.87 5.37 -19.90
N ASN A 964 -25.57 5.80 -18.67
CA ASN A 964 -25.43 4.93 -17.50
C ASN A 964 -25.85 5.68 -16.22
N LEU A 965 -26.44 4.93 -15.27
CA LEU A 965 -26.67 5.39 -13.89
C LEU A 965 -26.58 4.20 -12.97
N ARG A 966 -25.62 4.24 -12.04
CA ARG A 966 -25.48 3.25 -10.96
C ARG A 966 -25.42 3.97 -9.62
N VAL A 967 -26.19 3.47 -8.65
CA VAL A 967 -26.10 3.89 -7.24
C VAL A 967 -25.57 2.73 -6.42
N TYR A 968 -24.77 3.02 -5.39
CA TYR A 968 -24.20 1.96 -4.55
C TYR A 968 -24.00 2.41 -3.11
N ALA A 969 -24.00 1.43 -2.21
CA ALA A 969 -23.60 1.59 -0.82
C ALA A 969 -22.47 0.60 -0.52
N THR A 970 -21.43 1.06 0.17
CA THR A 970 -20.26 0.26 0.52
C THR A 970 -19.89 0.48 1.98
N VAL A 971 -19.64 -0.60 2.71
CA VAL A 971 -18.96 -0.57 4.00
C VAL A 971 -17.54 -1.09 3.82
N GLN A 972 -16.54 -0.32 4.29
CA GLN A 972 -15.13 -0.67 4.24
C GLN A 972 -14.61 -0.97 5.64
N ASN A 973 -13.75 -1.99 5.74
CA ASN A 973 -13.12 -2.43 6.98
C ASN A 973 -14.10 -2.57 8.16
N PRO A 974 -15.27 -3.21 7.98
CA PRO A 974 -16.24 -3.30 9.07
C PRO A 974 -15.71 -4.09 10.26
N TYR A 975 -14.84 -5.06 10.02
CA TYR A 975 -14.31 -5.91 11.08
C TYR A 975 -12.97 -6.56 10.72
N ILE A 976 -12.16 -6.82 11.76
CA ILE A 976 -10.92 -7.58 11.70
C ILE A 976 -10.84 -8.55 12.88
N TRP A 977 -10.56 -9.81 12.59
CA TRP A 977 -10.23 -10.83 13.59
C TRP A 977 -8.71 -10.90 13.75
N CYS A 978 -8.21 -10.52 14.91
CA CYS A 978 -6.78 -10.52 15.22
C CYS A 978 -6.54 -10.80 16.72
N ASP A 979 -5.28 -10.80 17.13
CA ASP A 979 -4.91 -10.90 18.54
C ASP A 979 -5.60 -9.79 19.36
N ARG A 980 -6.08 -10.10 20.55
CA ARG A 980 -6.89 -9.22 21.41
C ARG A 980 -6.30 -7.83 21.64
N PHE A 981 -4.98 -7.72 21.67
CA PHE A 981 -4.29 -6.45 21.91
C PHE A 981 -3.61 -5.87 20.65
N CYS A 982 -3.87 -6.46 19.50
CA CYS A 982 -3.34 -5.99 18.21
C CYS A 982 -4.42 -5.26 17.43
N PHE A 983 -4.65 -3.99 17.75
CA PHE A 983 -5.76 -3.18 17.20
C PHE A 983 -5.59 -2.82 15.72
N ASN A 984 -4.35 -2.85 15.21
CA ASN A 984 -4.05 -2.70 13.80
C ASN A 984 -2.86 -3.62 13.41
N PRO A 985 -3.14 -4.86 13.03
CA PRO A 985 -2.10 -5.84 12.69
C PRO A 985 -1.47 -5.63 11.32
N GLU A 986 -1.96 -4.67 10.52
CA GLU A 986 -1.47 -4.43 9.17
C GLU A 986 -0.15 -3.64 9.11
N GLN A 987 0.35 -3.14 10.23
CA GLN A 987 1.60 -2.39 10.27
C GLN A 987 2.81 -3.33 10.07
N MET A 988 3.46 -3.22 8.90
CA MET A 988 4.74 -3.91 8.62
C MET A 988 5.92 -3.15 9.24
N THR A 989 5.97 -3.11 10.55
CA THR A 989 7.06 -2.47 11.29
C THR A 989 7.63 -3.42 12.33
N THR A 990 8.86 -3.19 12.74
CA THR A 990 9.47 -3.91 13.87
C THR A 990 8.76 -3.62 15.20
N SER A 991 7.85 -2.67 15.21
CA SER A 991 7.03 -2.32 16.37
C SER A 991 5.68 -1.75 15.92
N ILE A 992 4.57 -2.33 16.39
CA ILE A 992 3.23 -1.75 16.22
C ILE A 992 3.19 -0.46 17.02
N ASN A 993 3.01 0.64 16.31
CA ASN A 993 2.92 1.94 16.97
C ASN A 993 1.48 2.20 17.42
N THR A 994 1.32 3.02 18.40
CA THR A 994 0.30 3.05 19.44
C THR A 994 -1.03 3.70 19.07
N THR A 995 -1.24 4.27 17.89
CA THR A 995 -2.38 5.18 17.69
C THR A 995 -3.03 5.14 16.34
N ASP A 996 -2.68 4.17 15.53
CA ASP A 996 -3.30 4.00 14.23
C ASP A 996 -4.37 2.92 14.28
N PHE A 997 -5.44 3.19 15.03
CA PHE A 997 -6.62 2.32 15.03
C PHE A 997 -7.24 2.28 13.65
N MET A 998 -7.80 1.14 13.29
CA MET A 998 -8.44 0.97 11.99
C MET A 998 -9.68 1.85 11.87
N THR A 999 -10.02 2.20 10.62
CA THR A 999 -11.21 2.98 10.31
C THR A 999 -12.21 2.15 9.54
N CYS A 1000 -13.47 2.18 9.97
CA CYS A 1000 -14.61 1.71 9.21
C CYS A 1000 -15.23 2.90 8.46
N ASN A 1001 -15.49 2.75 7.15
CA ASN A 1001 -16.10 3.79 6.34
C ASN A 1001 -17.43 3.28 5.75
N LEU A 1002 -18.50 4.05 5.93
CA LEU A 1002 -19.77 3.81 5.26
C LEU A 1002 -19.93 4.83 4.12
N ILE A 1003 -20.06 4.36 2.90
CA ILE A 1003 -19.98 5.15 1.67
C ILE A 1003 -21.28 4.98 0.88
N PHE A 1004 -21.80 6.08 0.33
CA PHE A 1004 -22.89 6.12 -0.63
C PHE A 1004 -22.41 6.84 -1.89
N GLY A 1005 -22.51 6.20 -3.03
CA GLY A 1005 -22.00 6.73 -4.27
C GLY A 1005 -22.93 6.59 -5.46
N VAL A 1006 -22.61 7.38 -6.50
CA VAL A 1006 -23.31 7.40 -7.77
C VAL A 1006 -22.34 7.52 -8.93
N ASN A 1007 -22.58 6.74 -9.99
CA ASN A 1007 -21.88 6.86 -11.26
C ASN A 1007 -22.89 7.23 -12.35
N VAL A 1008 -22.63 8.29 -13.11
CA VAL A 1008 -23.52 8.81 -14.14
C VAL A 1008 -22.73 8.96 -15.43
N GLY A 1009 -23.23 8.35 -16.52
CA GLY A 1009 -22.75 8.58 -17.88
C GLY A 1009 -23.77 9.37 -18.70
N PHE A 1010 -23.30 10.35 -19.44
CA PHE A 1010 -24.10 11.23 -20.29
C PHE A 1010 -23.98 10.85 -21.76
#